data_2ff5c4b618ff0806479643616a01e979
#
_entry.id   2ff5c4b618ff0806479643616a01e979
#
_cell.length_a   1.000
_cell.length_b   1.000
_cell.length_c   1.000
_cell.angle_alpha   90.00
_cell.angle_beta   90.00
_cell.angle_gamma   90.00
#
_symmetry.space_group_name_H-M   'P 1'
#
loop_
_entity.id
_entity.type
_entity.pdbx_description
1 polymer ?
#
loop_
_entity_poly.entity_id
_entity_poly.type
_entity_poly.pdbx_seq_one_letter_code
_entity_poly.pdbx_strand_id
1 'polypeptide(L)'
;MRFFKLSLAAQMAIATVLGILCGLFFGNICAIFAPYGSAYIMLLKATAIPYLIVAIIHGIGQLNSFQAKSILKKGILFIGLAWLINISMVYLVYFSFPKAQNTQSGFISTETSGINFAELLIPENIFYDLANNIVPAIVVFSLLIGIALMQIKEKDVLMNSLKNLVEALTKITSWIAKITPLGTFLIIANQVGTIQFSTIKQISSYIILYIICTCMIVFWIFPRIINMVTHVKANRWLQLLSPILLLAYTTNIVIVCIPFIIEMLRKEIQNLEPFDEKTQVQIQGTVSVIFNLPLGSLFITIFVFFCSIFYNNPIAMKGQIELFLTTILTSLGAVGIGSWINSLTFLLNTLGLPIEAINLYLTAIPFTSGFQAAVSAMQISTLCFLITLACRRHLHTSLLRIFKQATFTIVPVILLFLGIKLYSPLPEIKSLKKTIYELSISSNIDVNNLSKATDRNDLVQNEDTLDRILRTKKIRVGYIKNTVPFSFENLDQSLVGYDIAFAYELAYDLGCSLELTPIEISDLISDLKTNKIDIAMSGISITEERLKQISFTNTYMKPKYVFVTYEKKKKYFSSLDEIQENPRIRIAVLKGSSYESVAHDLFPDHKIVYLESYDAFNPSAADGILWEEQQAIYWSLGKKDIRVIFPSPSVGVDSLSYAVNSSSPKFLTYLNQWLTLKSSENFSKKQYDLWIDEKTEIAAPYEPRWSIIRDVLKWVE
;
A
#
# COMPACT_ATOMS: atom_id res chain seq x y z
N MET A 1 -15.54 -32.42 -19.22
CA MET A 1 -16.15 -31.88 -20.46
C MET A 1 -17.37 -30.97 -20.24
N ARG A 2 -18.25 -31.18 -19.24
CA ARG A 2 -19.41 -30.27 -19.02
C ARG A 2 -19.03 -28.87 -18.52
N PHE A 3 -17.95 -28.70 -17.74
CA PHE A 3 -17.49 -27.39 -17.20
C PHE A 3 -17.17 -26.37 -18.32
N PHE A 4 -16.46 -26.79 -19.37
CA PHE A 4 -16.10 -25.88 -20.49
C PHE A 4 -17.28 -25.50 -21.42
N LYS A 5 -18.45 -26.11 -21.23
CA LYS A 5 -19.69 -25.73 -21.94
C LYS A 5 -20.48 -24.66 -21.20
N LEU A 6 -20.12 -24.35 -19.95
CA LEU A 6 -20.74 -23.29 -19.15
C LEU A 6 -20.30 -21.90 -19.65
N SER A 7 -21.11 -20.89 -19.38
CA SER A 7 -20.69 -19.50 -19.61
C SER A 7 -19.46 -19.18 -18.78
N LEU A 8 -18.58 -18.28 -19.25
CA LEU A 8 -17.38 -17.87 -18.53
C LEU A 8 -17.73 -17.38 -17.11
N ALA A 9 -18.85 -16.66 -16.97
CA ALA A 9 -19.38 -16.21 -15.69
C ALA A 9 -19.66 -17.37 -14.72
N ALA A 10 -20.30 -18.43 -15.19
CA ALA A 10 -20.57 -19.62 -14.37
C ALA A 10 -19.26 -20.34 -14.00
N GLN A 11 -18.31 -20.43 -14.94
CA GLN A 11 -16.99 -21.01 -14.66
C GLN A 11 -16.24 -20.22 -13.57
N MET A 12 -16.26 -18.91 -13.62
CA MET A 12 -15.64 -18.05 -12.60
C MET A 12 -16.31 -18.18 -11.24
N ALA A 13 -17.64 -18.19 -11.20
CA ALA A 13 -18.38 -18.41 -9.95
C ALA A 13 -18.03 -19.75 -9.31
N ILE A 14 -17.99 -20.82 -10.11
CA ILE A 14 -17.58 -22.16 -9.64
C ILE A 14 -16.12 -22.13 -9.16
N ALA A 15 -15.21 -21.53 -9.91
CA ALA A 15 -13.79 -21.40 -9.55
C ALA A 15 -13.59 -20.64 -8.22
N THR A 16 -14.37 -19.57 -8.02
CA THR A 16 -14.38 -18.82 -6.76
C THR A 16 -14.82 -19.68 -5.58
N VAL A 17 -15.96 -20.37 -5.72
CA VAL A 17 -16.48 -21.28 -4.68
C VAL A 17 -15.49 -22.39 -4.38
N LEU A 18 -14.97 -23.04 -5.42
CA LEU A 18 -13.96 -24.11 -5.27
C LEU A 18 -12.66 -23.57 -4.64
N GLY A 19 -12.22 -22.36 -5.01
CA GLY A 19 -11.05 -21.71 -4.40
C GLY A 19 -11.25 -21.45 -2.91
N ILE A 20 -12.42 -20.93 -2.52
CA ILE A 20 -12.77 -20.73 -1.11
C ILE A 20 -12.80 -22.06 -0.35
N LEU A 21 -13.48 -23.07 -0.90
CA LEU A 21 -13.55 -24.40 -0.26
C LEU A 21 -12.16 -25.04 -0.14
N CYS A 22 -11.34 -24.95 -1.18
CA CYS A 22 -9.98 -25.45 -1.19
C CYS A 22 -9.12 -24.74 -0.12
N GLY A 23 -9.19 -23.41 -0.06
CA GLY A 23 -8.45 -22.62 0.93
C GLY A 23 -8.89 -22.92 2.37
N LEU A 24 -10.20 -23.09 2.62
CA LEU A 24 -10.72 -23.47 3.94
C LEU A 24 -10.33 -24.92 4.30
N PHE A 25 -10.29 -25.82 3.33
CA PHE A 25 -9.99 -27.22 3.57
C PHE A 25 -8.49 -27.44 3.84
N PHE A 26 -7.61 -26.97 2.95
CA PHE A 26 -6.19 -27.23 3.00
C PHE A 26 -5.38 -26.19 3.80
N GLY A 27 -5.94 -25.00 4.05
CA GLY A 27 -5.24 -23.94 4.79
C GLY A 27 -3.92 -23.55 4.16
N ASN A 28 -2.85 -23.46 4.95
CA ASN A 28 -1.53 -22.99 4.51
C ASN A 28 -0.89 -23.82 3.38
N ILE A 29 -1.31 -25.04 3.14
CA ILE A 29 -0.82 -25.86 2.01
C ILE A 29 -1.12 -25.15 0.68
N CYS A 30 -2.19 -24.37 0.62
CA CYS A 30 -2.55 -23.58 -0.56
C CYS A 30 -1.53 -22.49 -0.93
N ALA A 31 -0.55 -22.18 -0.08
CA ALA A 31 0.56 -21.27 -0.40
C ALA A 31 1.37 -21.75 -1.64
N ILE A 32 1.35 -23.04 -1.96
CA ILE A 32 1.96 -23.58 -3.18
C ILE A 32 1.37 -22.98 -4.46
N PHE A 33 0.15 -22.43 -4.41
CA PHE A 33 -0.50 -21.78 -5.54
C PHE A 33 -0.07 -20.33 -5.76
N ALA A 34 0.65 -19.70 -4.81
CA ALA A 34 1.08 -18.30 -4.89
C ALA A 34 1.86 -17.96 -6.17
N PRO A 35 2.92 -18.70 -6.58
CA PRO A 35 3.68 -18.38 -7.78
C PRO A 35 2.84 -18.49 -9.07
N TYR A 36 1.92 -19.43 -9.13
CA TYR A 36 1.03 -19.61 -10.29
C TYR A 36 -0.03 -18.52 -10.39
N GLY A 37 -0.60 -18.10 -9.25
CA GLY A 37 -1.48 -16.94 -9.17
C GLY A 37 -0.78 -15.65 -9.61
N SER A 38 0.45 -15.45 -9.16
CA SER A 38 1.29 -14.31 -9.56
C SER A 38 1.61 -14.32 -11.05
N ALA A 39 1.95 -15.48 -11.62
CA ALA A 39 2.18 -15.63 -13.07
C ALA A 39 0.93 -15.26 -13.88
N TYR A 40 -0.26 -15.64 -13.43
CA TYR A 40 -1.51 -15.24 -14.07
C TYR A 40 -1.71 -13.72 -14.03
N ILE A 41 -1.43 -13.07 -12.88
CA ILE A 41 -1.49 -11.60 -12.76
C ILE A 41 -0.49 -10.94 -13.72
N MET A 42 0.73 -11.47 -13.86
CA MET A 42 1.73 -10.96 -14.80
C MET A 42 1.24 -11.04 -16.26
N LEU A 43 0.60 -12.15 -16.66
CA LEU A 43 -0.01 -12.29 -17.99
C LEU A 43 -1.10 -11.25 -18.25
N LEU A 44 -1.94 -10.95 -17.26
CA LEU A 44 -2.93 -9.88 -17.36
C LEU A 44 -2.28 -8.51 -17.55
N LYS A 45 -1.22 -8.22 -16.79
CA LYS A 45 -0.49 -6.95 -16.89
C LYS A 45 0.19 -6.77 -18.24
N ALA A 46 0.75 -7.81 -18.80
CA ALA A 46 1.49 -7.77 -20.08
C ALA A 46 0.66 -7.24 -21.25
N THR A 47 -0.65 -7.47 -21.25
CA THR A 47 -1.54 -7.02 -22.33
C THR A 47 -2.22 -5.67 -22.06
N ALA A 48 -2.28 -5.24 -20.80
CA ALA A 48 -3.06 -4.08 -20.39
C ALA A 48 -2.53 -2.76 -21.01
N ILE A 49 -1.24 -2.49 -20.89
CA ILE A 49 -0.63 -1.24 -21.37
C ILE A 49 -0.63 -1.12 -22.90
N PRO A 50 -0.16 -2.14 -23.66
CA PRO A 50 -0.26 -2.08 -25.12
C PRO A 50 -1.70 -1.88 -25.63
N TYR A 51 -2.66 -2.60 -25.02
CA TYR A 51 -4.07 -2.43 -25.37
C TYR A 51 -4.56 -1.01 -25.12
N LEU A 52 -4.25 -0.45 -23.98
CA LEU A 52 -4.63 0.90 -23.57
C LEU A 52 -4.17 1.95 -24.58
N ILE A 53 -2.89 1.92 -24.97
CA ILE A 53 -2.32 2.86 -25.94
C ILE A 53 -3.06 2.79 -27.26
N VAL A 54 -3.14 1.60 -27.83
CA VAL A 54 -3.72 1.42 -29.16
C VAL A 54 -5.22 1.72 -29.16
N ALA A 55 -5.94 1.33 -28.11
CA ALA A 55 -7.38 1.58 -27.97
C ALA A 55 -7.71 3.07 -27.84
N ILE A 56 -6.91 3.85 -27.10
CA ILE A 56 -7.09 5.30 -26.96
C ILE A 56 -6.79 5.97 -28.31
N ILE A 57 -5.65 5.67 -28.94
CA ILE A 57 -5.24 6.27 -30.21
C ILE A 57 -6.28 5.98 -31.29
N HIS A 58 -6.71 4.72 -31.41
CA HIS A 58 -7.72 4.32 -32.36
C HIS A 58 -9.09 4.95 -32.09
N GLY A 59 -9.57 4.84 -30.83
CA GLY A 59 -10.89 5.32 -30.42
C GLY A 59 -11.08 6.82 -30.62
N ILE A 60 -10.05 7.62 -30.35
CA ILE A 60 -10.08 9.08 -30.57
C ILE A 60 -9.78 9.44 -32.05
N GLY A 61 -8.76 8.80 -32.59
CA GLY A 61 -8.32 9.08 -33.97
C GLY A 61 -9.38 8.83 -35.05
N GLN A 62 -10.33 7.92 -34.83
CA GLN A 62 -11.42 7.66 -35.80
C GLN A 62 -12.55 8.70 -35.73
N LEU A 63 -12.67 9.51 -34.69
CA LEU A 63 -13.73 10.52 -34.60
C LEU A 63 -13.47 11.68 -35.57
N ASN A 64 -14.57 12.21 -36.10
CA ASN A 64 -14.52 13.51 -36.78
C ASN A 64 -14.54 14.63 -35.75
N SER A 65 -13.82 15.74 -36.02
CA SER A 65 -13.72 16.88 -35.08
C SER A 65 -15.08 17.41 -34.64
N PHE A 66 -16.10 17.40 -35.52
CA PHE A 66 -17.46 17.81 -35.18
C PHE A 66 -18.15 16.84 -34.20
N GLN A 67 -18.03 15.54 -34.41
CA GLN A 67 -18.59 14.49 -33.56
C GLN A 67 -17.91 14.51 -32.17
N ALA A 68 -16.58 14.57 -32.14
CA ALA A 68 -15.81 14.68 -30.94
C ALA A 68 -16.20 15.91 -30.11
N LYS A 69 -16.30 17.09 -30.72
CA LYS A 69 -16.70 18.35 -30.08
C LYS A 69 -18.13 18.28 -29.53
N SER A 70 -19.07 17.66 -30.26
CA SER A 70 -20.45 17.50 -29.79
C SER A 70 -20.57 16.54 -28.62
N ILE A 71 -19.92 15.36 -28.68
CA ILE A 71 -19.89 14.37 -27.59
C ILE A 71 -19.19 14.98 -26.37
N LEU A 72 -18.06 15.65 -26.56
CA LEU A 72 -17.29 16.25 -25.47
C LEU A 72 -18.09 17.37 -24.78
N LYS A 73 -18.66 18.32 -25.54
CA LYS A 73 -19.41 19.45 -24.98
C LYS A 73 -20.61 19.01 -24.13
N LYS A 74 -21.33 17.97 -24.58
CA LYS A 74 -22.50 17.44 -23.85
C LYS A 74 -22.11 16.37 -22.84
N GLY A 75 -21.05 15.61 -23.12
CA GLY A 75 -20.55 14.58 -22.24
C GLY A 75 -19.89 15.12 -20.97
N ILE A 76 -19.14 16.22 -21.08
CA ILE A 76 -18.44 16.82 -19.91
C ILE A 76 -19.39 17.07 -18.75
N LEU A 77 -20.60 17.58 -19.01
CA LEU A 77 -21.58 17.84 -17.95
C LEU A 77 -22.00 16.56 -17.22
N PHE A 78 -22.34 15.51 -17.98
CA PHE A 78 -22.80 14.25 -17.39
C PHE A 78 -21.67 13.47 -16.74
N ILE A 79 -20.46 13.52 -17.31
CA ILE A 79 -19.26 12.91 -16.74
C ILE A 79 -18.89 13.62 -15.44
N GLY A 80 -18.85 14.95 -15.44
CA GLY A 80 -18.58 15.75 -14.25
C GLY A 80 -19.60 15.50 -13.13
N LEU A 81 -20.88 15.35 -13.47
CA LEU A 81 -21.94 14.99 -12.52
C LEU A 81 -21.73 13.58 -11.96
N ALA A 82 -21.35 12.62 -12.79
CA ALA A 82 -21.06 11.25 -12.34
C ALA A 82 -19.85 11.22 -11.40
N TRP A 83 -18.78 11.96 -11.72
CA TRP A 83 -17.62 12.08 -10.81
C TRP A 83 -17.99 12.77 -9.51
N LEU A 84 -18.78 13.83 -9.53
CA LEU A 84 -19.27 14.50 -8.33
C LEU A 84 -20.06 13.55 -7.42
N ILE A 85 -20.95 12.75 -8.02
CA ILE A 85 -21.71 11.71 -7.29
C ILE A 85 -20.76 10.69 -6.67
N ASN A 86 -19.80 10.17 -7.45
CA ASN A 86 -18.84 9.17 -6.97
C ASN A 86 -18.00 9.73 -5.81
N ILE A 87 -17.46 10.95 -5.94
CA ILE A 87 -16.68 11.62 -4.90
C ILE A 87 -17.54 11.83 -3.65
N SER A 88 -18.78 12.30 -3.81
CA SER A 88 -19.69 12.49 -2.67
C SER A 88 -19.99 11.18 -1.95
N MET A 89 -20.18 10.09 -2.69
CA MET A 89 -20.39 8.75 -2.13
C MET A 89 -19.15 8.25 -1.39
N VAL A 90 -17.95 8.46 -1.93
CA VAL A 90 -16.69 8.13 -1.25
C VAL A 90 -16.56 8.88 0.07
N TYR A 91 -16.89 10.19 0.10
CA TYR A 91 -16.85 10.95 1.35
C TYR A 91 -17.90 10.49 2.37
N LEU A 92 -19.12 10.13 1.94
CA LEU A 92 -20.13 9.56 2.84
C LEU A 92 -19.63 8.26 3.49
N VAL A 93 -18.96 7.40 2.71
CA VAL A 93 -18.32 6.18 3.22
C VAL A 93 -17.20 6.53 4.20
N TYR A 94 -16.32 7.47 3.84
CA TYR A 94 -15.21 7.91 4.70
C TYR A 94 -15.70 8.39 6.07
N PHE A 95 -16.75 9.24 6.09
CA PHE A 95 -17.35 9.71 7.34
C PHE A 95 -18.06 8.61 8.15
N SER A 96 -18.42 7.50 7.51
CA SER A 96 -19.13 6.38 8.16
C SER A 96 -18.20 5.34 8.76
N PHE A 97 -16.88 5.40 8.45
CA PHE A 97 -15.93 4.52 9.11
C PHE A 97 -15.90 4.74 10.63
N PRO A 98 -15.76 3.67 11.42
CA PRO A 98 -15.55 3.80 12.85
C PRO A 98 -14.27 4.57 13.13
N LYS A 99 -14.25 5.33 14.22
CA LYS A 99 -13.01 5.97 14.67
C LYS A 99 -12.01 4.88 15.04
N ALA A 100 -10.75 5.01 14.62
CA ALA A 100 -9.68 4.20 15.15
C ALA A 100 -9.59 4.43 16.66
N GLN A 101 -9.54 3.36 17.45
CA GLN A 101 -9.15 3.50 18.85
C GLN A 101 -7.71 4.03 18.85
N ASN A 102 -7.44 4.99 19.74
CA ASN A 102 -6.14 5.64 19.91
C ASN A 102 -5.04 4.61 20.19
N THR A 103 -4.56 3.95 19.20
CA THR A 103 -3.25 3.33 19.20
C THR A 103 -2.30 4.43 18.74
N GLN A 104 -1.43 4.85 19.63
CA GLN A 104 -0.38 5.83 19.38
C GLN A 104 0.65 5.24 18.42
N SER A 105 0.30 5.14 17.16
CA SER A 105 1.25 4.83 16.11
C SER A 105 1.54 6.14 15.38
N GLY A 106 2.61 6.80 15.80
CA GLY A 106 3.20 7.89 15.03
C GLY A 106 3.77 7.30 13.75
N PHE A 107 3.02 7.35 12.64
CA PHE A 107 3.60 7.10 11.34
C PHE A 107 4.44 8.30 10.94
N ILE A 108 5.62 7.98 10.43
CA ILE A 108 6.47 8.90 9.73
C ILE A 108 5.65 9.42 8.55
N SER A 109 5.25 10.67 8.62
CA SER A 109 4.97 11.36 7.38
C SER A 109 6.33 11.55 6.69
N THR A 110 6.74 10.57 5.88
CA THR A 110 7.61 10.93 4.78
C THR A 110 6.83 12.02 4.05
N GLU A 111 7.24 13.28 4.20
CA GLU A 111 6.79 14.28 3.24
C GLU A 111 7.28 13.75 1.90
N THR A 112 6.40 13.07 1.21
CA THR A 112 6.56 12.83 -0.20
C THR A 112 6.75 14.22 -0.76
N SER A 113 7.92 14.46 -1.33
CA SER A 113 8.17 15.60 -2.20
C SER A 113 6.91 15.79 -3.01
N GLY A 114 6.25 16.96 -2.85
CA GLY A 114 4.91 17.18 -3.40
C GLY A 114 4.90 16.68 -4.84
N ILE A 115 3.87 15.91 -5.22
CA ILE A 115 3.82 15.29 -6.55
C ILE A 115 4.05 16.40 -7.54
N ASN A 116 5.10 16.31 -8.30
CA ASN A 116 5.26 17.15 -9.46
C ASN A 116 4.28 16.64 -10.54
N PHE A 117 3.06 17.18 -10.53
CA PHE A 117 2.03 16.80 -11.52
C PHE A 117 2.52 16.98 -12.95
N ALA A 118 3.48 17.89 -13.19
CA ALA A 118 4.05 18.06 -14.51
C ALA A 118 4.86 16.82 -14.92
N GLU A 119 5.74 16.32 -14.06
CA GLU A 119 6.51 15.08 -14.31
C GLU A 119 5.62 13.85 -14.46
N LEU A 120 4.51 13.81 -13.71
CA LEU A 120 3.57 12.69 -13.81
C LEU A 120 2.76 12.69 -15.11
N LEU A 121 2.40 13.87 -15.64
CA LEU A 121 1.49 14.02 -16.78
C LEU A 121 2.21 14.26 -18.08
N ILE A 122 3.36 14.93 -18.06
CA ILE A 122 4.09 15.29 -19.25
C ILE A 122 5.08 14.15 -19.58
N PRO A 123 4.86 13.38 -20.65
CA PRO A 123 5.76 12.29 -21.04
C PRO A 123 7.06 12.87 -21.58
N GLU A 124 8.07 13.01 -20.74
CA GLU A 124 9.40 13.44 -21.17
C GLU A 124 10.05 12.36 -22.05
N ASN A 125 9.90 11.10 -21.66
CA ASN A 125 10.35 9.94 -22.42
C ASN A 125 9.34 8.80 -22.33
N ILE A 126 8.53 8.62 -23.37
CA ILE A 126 7.49 7.59 -23.42
C ILE A 126 8.03 6.17 -23.19
N PHE A 127 9.25 5.87 -23.62
CA PHE A 127 9.83 4.54 -23.41
C PHE A 127 10.20 4.31 -21.95
N TYR A 128 10.68 5.34 -21.26
CA TYR A 128 10.89 5.32 -19.82
C TYR A 128 9.55 5.13 -19.07
N ASP A 129 8.51 5.87 -19.48
CA ASP A 129 7.18 5.79 -18.89
C ASP A 129 6.56 4.41 -19.07
N LEU A 130 6.76 3.79 -20.25
CA LEU A 130 6.33 2.42 -20.53
C LEU A 130 7.06 1.38 -19.67
N ALA A 131 8.39 1.50 -19.55
CA ALA A 131 9.21 0.59 -18.75
C ALA A 131 8.86 0.67 -17.26
N ASN A 132 8.56 1.88 -16.76
CA ASN A 132 8.24 2.13 -15.35
C ASN A 132 6.72 2.14 -15.04
N ASN A 133 5.87 1.83 -16.03
CA ASN A 133 4.41 1.80 -15.91
C ASN A 133 3.80 3.14 -15.40
N ILE A 134 4.32 4.27 -15.86
CA ILE A 134 3.78 5.61 -15.54
C ILE A 134 2.53 5.85 -16.38
N VAL A 135 1.43 5.21 -15.97
CA VAL A 135 0.17 5.17 -16.72
C VAL A 135 -0.37 6.57 -17.10
N PRO A 136 -0.32 7.61 -16.23
CA PRO A 136 -0.82 8.94 -16.61
C PRO A 136 -0.09 9.55 -17.80
N ALA A 137 1.23 9.49 -17.84
CA ALA A 137 2.03 9.99 -18.94
C ALA A 137 1.73 9.23 -20.26
N ILE A 138 1.61 7.89 -20.16
CA ILE A 138 1.24 7.02 -21.30
C ILE A 138 -0.14 7.40 -21.86
N VAL A 139 -1.11 7.68 -20.99
CA VAL A 139 -2.46 8.09 -21.39
C VAL A 139 -2.43 9.46 -22.09
N VAL A 140 -1.73 10.45 -21.52
CA VAL A 140 -1.60 11.79 -22.12
C VAL A 140 -0.94 11.69 -23.48
N PHE A 141 0.14 10.93 -23.62
CA PHE A 141 0.79 10.69 -24.92
C PHE A 141 -0.17 10.07 -25.95
N SER A 142 -0.91 9.04 -25.54
CA SER A 142 -1.88 8.37 -26.42
C SER A 142 -3.03 9.29 -26.83
N LEU A 143 -3.49 10.15 -25.92
CA LEU A 143 -4.51 11.18 -26.21
C LEU A 143 -3.98 12.20 -27.23
N LEU A 144 -2.74 12.69 -27.05
CA LEU A 144 -2.12 13.65 -27.97
C LEU A 144 -2.01 13.07 -29.38
N ILE A 145 -1.55 11.82 -29.52
CA ILE A 145 -1.50 11.14 -30.83
C ILE A 145 -2.90 10.99 -31.43
N GLY A 146 -3.88 10.55 -30.62
CA GLY A 146 -5.26 10.38 -31.08
C GLY A 146 -5.87 11.70 -31.60
N ILE A 147 -5.65 12.81 -30.87
CA ILE A 147 -6.10 14.16 -31.27
C ILE A 147 -5.39 14.62 -32.53
N ALA A 148 -4.09 14.40 -32.65
CA ALA A 148 -3.33 14.72 -33.86
C ALA A 148 -3.87 13.96 -35.09
N LEU A 149 -4.12 12.66 -34.95
CA LEU A 149 -4.70 11.81 -35.99
C LEU A 149 -6.10 12.27 -36.44
N MET A 150 -6.90 12.89 -35.56
CA MET A 150 -8.19 13.45 -35.94
C MET A 150 -8.06 14.53 -37.07
N GLN A 151 -6.93 15.22 -37.14
CA GLN A 151 -6.69 16.32 -38.05
C GLN A 151 -6.08 15.85 -39.37
N ILE A 152 -5.56 14.63 -39.46
CA ILE A 152 -4.94 14.07 -40.66
C ILE A 152 -6.03 13.55 -41.61
N LYS A 153 -5.98 13.96 -42.87
CA LYS A 153 -6.97 13.57 -43.88
C LYS A 153 -6.75 12.14 -44.41
N GLU A 154 -5.49 11.77 -44.67
CA GLU A 154 -5.13 10.45 -45.23
C GLU A 154 -4.65 9.50 -44.12
N LYS A 155 -5.55 9.13 -43.21
CA LYS A 155 -5.23 8.28 -42.04
C LYS A 155 -5.80 6.86 -42.14
N ASP A 156 -6.57 6.54 -43.16
CA ASP A 156 -7.37 5.31 -43.22
C ASP A 156 -6.52 4.04 -43.13
N VAL A 157 -5.34 4.03 -43.78
CA VAL A 157 -4.42 2.89 -43.71
C VAL A 157 -3.91 2.68 -42.27
N LEU A 158 -3.49 3.75 -41.60
CA LEU A 158 -3.04 3.69 -40.20
C LEU A 158 -4.17 3.30 -39.28
N MET A 159 -5.36 3.86 -39.44
CA MET A 159 -6.53 3.56 -38.63
C MET A 159 -6.96 2.10 -38.74
N ASN A 160 -6.90 1.52 -39.98
CA ASN A 160 -7.15 0.10 -40.20
C ASN A 160 -6.08 -0.78 -39.53
N SER A 161 -4.80 -0.37 -39.58
CA SER A 161 -3.71 -1.08 -38.94
C SER A 161 -3.89 -1.07 -37.40
N LEU A 162 -4.23 0.09 -36.84
CA LEU A 162 -4.52 0.20 -35.37
C LEU A 162 -5.74 -0.62 -34.99
N LYS A 163 -6.79 -0.65 -35.80
CA LYS A 163 -7.96 -1.50 -35.58
C LYS A 163 -7.56 -2.97 -35.54
N ASN A 164 -6.76 -3.45 -36.49
CA ASN A 164 -6.27 -4.82 -36.53
C ASN A 164 -5.44 -5.14 -35.26
N LEU A 165 -4.63 -4.18 -34.79
CA LEU A 165 -3.84 -4.34 -33.56
C LEU A 165 -4.72 -4.39 -32.31
N VAL A 166 -5.77 -3.55 -32.20
CA VAL A 166 -6.78 -3.63 -31.14
C VAL A 166 -7.46 -5.00 -31.17
N GLU A 167 -7.85 -5.49 -32.34
CA GLU A 167 -8.47 -6.80 -32.51
C GLU A 167 -7.52 -7.93 -32.07
N ALA A 168 -6.23 -7.86 -32.44
CA ALA A 168 -5.22 -8.82 -32.04
C ALA A 168 -5.02 -8.82 -30.51
N LEU A 169 -4.87 -7.66 -29.89
CA LEU A 169 -4.73 -7.52 -28.43
C LEU A 169 -5.99 -7.97 -27.69
N THR A 170 -7.17 -7.66 -28.23
CA THR A 170 -8.45 -8.18 -27.70
C THR A 170 -8.50 -9.71 -27.76
N LYS A 171 -7.97 -10.31 -28.85
CA LYS A 171 -7.90 -11.75 -29.01
C LYS A 171 -6.95 -12.38 -27.98
N ILE A 172 -5.79 -11.78 -27.74
CA ILE A 172 -4.86 -12.22 -26.66
C ILE A 172 -5.56 -12.11 -25.30
N THR A 173 -6.21 -10.96 -25.01
CA THR A 173 -6.97 -10.77 -23.77
C THR A 173 -8.07 -11.83 -23.65
N SER A 174 -8.73 -12.22 -24.75
CA SER A 174 -9.75 -13.28 -24.73
C SER A 174 -9.17 -14.67 -24.46
N TRP A 175 -7.94 -14.94 -24.90
CA TRP A 175 -7.22 -16.19 -24.54
C TRP A 175 -6.89 -16.22 -23.06
N ILE A 176 -6.38 -15.11 -22.51
CA ILE A 176 -6.10 -14.97 -21.09
C ILE A 176 -7.40 -15.09 -20.28
N ALA A 177 -8.50 -14.50 -20.78
CA ALA A 177 -9.82 -14.62 -20.15
C ALA A 177 -10.33 -16.06 -20.06
N LYS A 178 -9.98 -16.96 -20.99
CA LYS A 178 -10.31 -18.39 -20.90
C LYS A 178 -9.56 -19.09 -19.74
N ILE A 179 -8.39 -18.59 -19.38
CA ILE A 179 -7.59 -19.11 -18.25
C ILE A 179 -8.04 -18.47 -16.93
N THR A 180 -8.82 -17.39 -16.98
CA THR A 180 -9.28 -16.65 -15.79
C THR A 180 -9.92 -17.53 -14.71
N PRO A 181 -10.79 -18.53 -15.01
CA PRO A 181 -11.35 -19.38 -13.97
C PRO A 181 -10.26 -20.13 -13.18
N LEU A 182 -9.22 -20.63 -13.88
CA LEU A 182 -8.06 -21.27 -13.22
C LEU A 182 -7.25 -20.25 -12.41
N GLY A 183 -6.91 -19.10 -12.99
CA GLY A 183 -6.21 -18.03 -12.29
C GLY A 183 -6.95 -17.55 -11.04
N THR A 184 -8.27 -17.37 -11.16
CA THR A 184 -9.14 -17.00 -10.03
C THR A 184 -9.14 -18.06 -8.93
N PHE A 185 -9.25 -19.33 -9.30
CA PHE A 185 -9.16 -20.45 -8.35
C PHE A 185 -7.82 -20.42 -7.59
N LEU A 186 -6.69 -20.33 -8.29
CA LEU A 186 -5.35 -20.34 -7.70
C LEU A 186 -5.15 -19.16 -6.74
N ILE A 187 -5.57 -17.95 -7.15
CA ILE A 187 -5.45 -16.74 -6.33
C ILE A 187 -6.32 -16.87 -5.07
N ILE A 188 -7.60 -17.24 -5.23
CA ILE A 188 -8.55 -17.33 -4.11
C ILE A 188 -8.16 -18.47 -3.16
N ALA A 189 -7.77 -19.63 -3.68
CA ALA A 189 -7.35 -20.76 -2.85
C ALA A 189 -6.11 -20.39 -2.01
N ASN A 190 -5.12 -19.72 -2.62
CA ASN A 190 -3.97 -19.21 -1.89
C ASN A 190 -4.39 -18.17 -0.85
N GLN A 191 -5.12 -17.13 -1.24
CA GLN A 191 -5.55 -16.06 -0.34
C GLN A 191 -6.39 -16.58 0.82
N VAL A 192 -7.45 -17.35 0.52
CA VAL A 192 -8.31 -17.95 1.54
C VAL A 192 -7.52 -18.95 2.37
N GLY A 193 -6.56 -19.67 1.82
CA GLY A 193 -5.68 -20.63 2.49
C GLY A 193 -4.68 -19.99 3.45
N THR A 194 -4.17 -18.81 3.18
CA THR A 194 -3.12 -18.14 3.95
C THR A 194 -3.60 -17.00 4.83
N ILE A 195 -4.80 -16.45 4.57
CA ILE A 195 -5.36 -15.33 5.32
C ILE A 195 -5.79 -15.78 6.71
N GLN A 196 -5.39 -15.04 7.73
CA GLN A 196 -5.91 -15.19 9.08
C GLN A 196 -7.32 -14.59 9.18
N PHE A 197 -8.22 -15.24 9.94
CA PHE A 197 -9.57 -14.72 10.20
C PHE A 197 -9.57 -13.33 10.84
N SER A 198 -8.53 -13.02 11.62
CA SER A 198 -8.26 -11.70 12.17
C SER A 198 -8.17 -10.62 11.08
N THR A 199 -7.49 -10.89 9.95
CA THR A 199 -7.35 -9.96 8.83
C THR A 199 -8.69 -9.68 8.15
N ILE A 200 -9.53 -10.72 7.94
CA ILE A 200 -10.89 -10.54 7.39
C ILE A 200 -11.73 -9.66 8.33
N LYS A 201 -11.64 -9.89 9.64
CA LYS A 201 -12.34 -9.07 10.63
C LYS A 201 -11.92 -7.61 10.57
N GLN A 202 -10.64 -7.33 10.33
CA GLN A 202 -10.11 -5.98 10.21
C GLN A 202 -10.61 -5.23 8.99
N ILE A 203 -10.63 -5.88 7.81
CA ILE A 203 -11.09 -5.26 6.57
C ILE A 203 -12.61 -5.35 6.39
N SER A 204 -13.34 -6.00 7.31
CA SER A 204 -14.79 -6.21 7.21
C SER A 204 -15.56 -4.90 7.13
N SER A 205 -15.17 -3.89 7.90
CA SER A 205 -15.80 -2.55 7.86
C SER A 205 -15.66 -1.93 6.46
N TYR A 206 -14.48 -2.06 5.83
CA TYR A 206 -14.27 -1.62 4.46
C TYR A 206 -15.16 -2.37 3.48
N ILE A 207 -15.18 -3.71 3.54
CA ILE A 207 -15.96 -4.55 2.60
C ILE A 207 -17.45 -4.22 2.72
N ILE A 208 -17.99 -4.13 3.93
CA ILE A 208 -19.43 -3.85 4.17
C ILE A 208 -19.80 -2.48 3.62
N LEU A 209 -19.03 -1.43 3.97
CA LEU A 209 -19.31 -0.07 3.49
C LEU A 209 -19.16 0.06 1.98
N TYR A 210 -18.17 -0.63 1.39
CA TYR A 210 -17.96 -0.69 -0.06
C TYR A 210 -19.16 -1.30 -0.78
N ILE A 211 -19.66 -2.46 -0.30
CA ILE A 211 -20.83 -3.14 -0.87
C ILE A 211 -22.07 -2.25 -0.74
N ILE A 212 -22.31 -1.65 0.42
CA ILE A 212 -23.45 -0.74 0.61
C ILE A 212 -23.37 0.44 -0.36
N CYS A 213 -22.21 1.07 -0.47
CA CYS A 213 -21.97 2.20 -1.37
C CYS A 213 -22.27 1.82 -2.83
N THR A 214 -21.71 0.72 -3.30
CA THR A 214 -21.86 0.26 -4.67
C THR A 214 -23.29 -0.17 -4.97
N CYS A 215 -23.96 -0.84 -4.06
CA CYS A 215 -25.38 -1.18 -4.16
C CYS A 215 -26.28 0.07 -4.26
N MET A 216 -25.99 1.10 -3.45
CA MET A 216 -26.73 2.37 -3.52
C MET A 216 -26.56 3.06 -4.88
N ILE A 217 -25.37 3.00 -5.47
CA ILE A 217 -25.13 3.56 -6.80
C ILE A 217 -25.89 2.79 -7.88
N VAL A 218 -25.78 1.46 -7.86
CA VAL A 218 -26.36 0.60 -8.90
C VAL A 218 -27.89 0.56 -8.82
N PHE A 219 -28.44 0.39 -7.63
CA PHE A 219 -29.90 0.12 -7.48
C PHE A 219 -30.73 1.36 -7.12
N TRP A 220 -30.11 2.44 -6.65
CA TRP A 220 -30.85 3.61 -6.19
C TRP A 220 -30.52 4.88 -6.97
N ILE A 221 -29.25 5.29 -7.05
CA ILE A 221 -28.86 6.62 -7.56
C ILE A 221 -29.01 6.68 -9.09
N PHE A 222 -28.27 5.84 -9.84
CA PHE A 222 -28.24 5.93 -11.30
C PHE A 222 -29.57 5.63 -11.98
N PRO A 223 -30.38 4.64 -11.54
CA PRO A 223 -31.71 4.42 -12.11
C PRO A 223 -32.64 5.62 -11.93
N ARG A 224 -32.50 6.37 -10.82
CA ARG A 224 -33.29 7.57 -10.57
C ARG A 224 -32.84 8.75 -11.39
N ILE A 225 -31.53 8.89 -11.67
CA ILE A 225 -31.03 9.90 -12.60
C ILE A 225 -31.67 9.74 -13.98
N ILE A 226 -31.80 8.51 -14.47
CA ILE A 226 -32.52 8.23 -15.72
C ILE A 226 -33.96 8.72 -15.64
N ASN A 227 -34.67 8.38 -14.56
CA ASN A 227 -36.06 8.81 -14.36
C ASN A 227 -36.22 10.33 -14.19
N MET A 228 -35.19 11.03 -13.71
CA MET A 228 -35.19 12.51 -13.59
C MET A 228 -35.21 13.20 -14.95
N VAL A 229 -34.42 12.67 -15.89
CA VAL A 229 -34.03 13.37 -17.12
C VAL A 229 -34.72 12.76 -18.37
N THR A 230 -35.27 11.56 -18.22
CA THR A 230 -35.95 10.83 -19.30
C THR A 230 -37.34 10.34 -18.88
N HIS A 231 -38.12 9.79 -19.82
CA HIS A 231 -39.40 9.13 -19.56
C HIS A 231 -39.25 7.66 -19.09
N VAL A 232 -38.00 7.13 -19.04
CA VAL A 232 -37.76 5.76 -18.63
C VAL A 232 -37.85 5.63 -17.09
N LYS A 233 -38.75 4.77 -16.59
CA LYS A 233 -38.88 4.53 -15.15
C LYS A 233 -37.64 3.78 -14.62
N ALA A 234 -37.22 4.12 -13.39
CA ALA A 234 -36.05 3.50 -12.73
C ALA A 234 -36.10 1.97 -12.72
N ASN A 235 -37.25 1.36 -12.42
CA ASN A 235 -37.38 -0.08 -12.41
C ASN A 235 -37.22 -0.73 -13.80
N ARG A 236 -37.75 -0.05 -14.85
CA ARG A 236 -37.55 -0.52 -16.23
C ARG A 236 -36.06 -0.45 -16.63
N TRP A 237 -35.37 0.64 -16.23
CA TRP A 237 -33.93 0.76 -16.49
C TRP A 237 -33.13 -0.37 -15.83
N LEU A 238 -33.43 -0.71 -14.56
CA LEU A 238 -32.83 -1.85 -13.88
C LEU A 238 -33.11 -3.18 -14.58
N GLN A 239 -34.35 -3.41 -15.01
CA GLN A 239 -34.71 -4.62 -15.74
C GLN A 239 -33.93 -4.75 -17.06
N LEU A 240 -33.77 -3.66 -17.80
CA LEU A 240 -33.00 -3.65 -19.06
C LEU A 240 -31.52 -3.94 -18.82
N LEU A 241 -30.95 -3.40 -17.74
CA LEU A 241 -29.55 -3.56 -17.43
C LEU A 241 -29.23 -4.82 -16.62
N SER A 242 -30.21 -5.49 -16.02
CA SER A 242 -29.95 -6.63 -15.14
C SER A 242 -29.06 -7.73 -15.74
N PRO A 243 -29.21 -8.14 -17.02
CA PRO A 243 -28.32 -9.14 -17.62
C PRO A 243 -26.90 -8.61 -17.76
N ILE A 244 -26.72 -7.32 -18.09
CA ILE A 244 -25.43 -6.65 -18.26
C ILE A 244 -24.73 -6.50 -16.91
N LEU A 245 -25.48 -6.10 -15.88
CA LEU A 245 -24.96 -5.96 -14.51
C LEU A 245 -24.53 -7.30 -13.94
N LEU A 246 -25.32 -8.34 -14.15
CA LEU A 246 -24.97 -9.69 -13.71
C LEU A 246 -23.74 -10.23 -14.44
N LEU A 247 -23.65 -9.98 -15.76
CA LEU A 247 -22.47 -10.35 -16.56
C LEU A 247 -21.22 -9.60 -16.07
N ALA A 248 -21.31 -8.30 -15.84
CA ALA A 248 -20.21 -7.50 -15.31
C ALA A 248 -19.77 -8.00 -13.92
N TYR A 249 -20.73 -8.24 -13.02
CA TYR A 249 -20.46 -8.74 -11.67
C TYR A 249 -19.75 -10.09 -11.67
N THR A 250 -20.20 -11.03 -12.51
CA THR A 250 -19.68 -12.40 -12.52
C THR A 250 -18.34 -12.54 -13.26
N THR A 251 -18.15 -11.75 -14.32
CA THR A 251 -16.89 -11.78 -15.07
C THR A 251 -15.80 -10.88 -14.49
N ASN A 252 -16.16 -9.89 -13.67
CA ASN A 252 -15.29 -8.82 -13.19
C ASN A 252 -14.63 -8.00 -14.33
N ILE A 253 -15.13 -8.10 -15.57
CA ILE A 253 -14.55 -7.51 -16.77
C ILE A 253 -15.63 -6.75 -17.54
N VAL A 254 -15.59 -5.42 -17.48
CA VAL A 254 -16.62 -4.56 -18.10
C VAL A 254 -16.54 -4.57 -19.63
N ILE A 255 -15.37 -4.82 -20.22
CA ILE A 255 -15.20 -4.86 -21.67
C ILE A 255 -16.09 -5.89 -22.34
N VAL A 256 -16.36 -7.01 -21.68
CA VAL A 256 -17.26 -8.05 -22.18
C VAL A 256 -18.69 -7.56 -22.31
N CYS A 257 -19.06 -6.52 -21.56
CA CYS A 257 -20.41 -5.95 -21.57
C CYS A 257 -20.66 -4.97 -22.71
N ILE A 258 -19.61 -4.47 -23.38
CA ILE A 258 -19.72 -3.44 -24.44
C ILE A 258 -20.72 -3.81 -25.54
N PRO A 259 -20.64 -4.99 -26.17
CA PRO A 259 -21.59 -5.36 -27.23
C PRO A 259 -23.06 -5.36 -26.73
N PHE A 260 -23.27 -5.83 -25.50
CA PHE A 260 -24.60 -5.88 -24.89
C PHE A 260 -25.14 -4.49 -24.55
N ILE A 261 -24.25 -3.58 -24.10
CA ILE A 261 -24.59 -2.16 -23.88
C ILE A 261 -25.00 -1.50 -25.19
N ILE A 262 -24.24 -1.69 -26.27
CA ILE A 262 -24.55 -1.11 -27.58
C ILE A 262 -25.90 -1.63 -28.08
N GLU A 263 -26.14 -2.93 -28.00
CA GLU A 263 -27.40 -3.55 -28.45
C GLU A 263 -28.61 -3.08 -27.62
N MET A 264 -28.45 -2.96 -26.32
CA MET A 264 -29.48 -2.43 -25.41
C MET A 264 -29.80 -0.97 -25.74
N LEU A 265 -28.77 -0.12 -25.92
CA LEU A 265 -28.94 1.29 -26.28
C LEU A 265 -29.63 1.41 -27.65
N ARG A 266 -29.22 0.58 -28.61
CA ARG A 266 -29.87 0.53 -29.95
C ARG A 266 -31.35 0.26 -29.83
N LYS A 267 -31.78 -0.79 -29.11
CA LYS A 267 -33.19 -1.17 -28.91
C LYS A 267 -33.99 -0.06 -28.23
N GLU A 268 -33.48 0.55 -27.17
CA GLU A 268 -34.20 1.60 -26.46
C GLU A 268 -34.29 2.90 -27.26
N ILE A 269 -33.30 3.24 -28.08
CA ILE A 269 -33.37 4.42 -28.96
C ILE A 269 -34.30 4.18 -30.15
N GLN A 270 -34.34 2.95 -30.70
CA GLN A 270 -35.29 2.56 -31.71
C GLN A 270 -36.75 2.69 -31.30
N ASN A 271 -37.04 2.51 -30.00
CA ASN A 271 -38.38 2.70 -29.43
C ASN A 271 -38.79 4.20 -29.39
N LEU A 272 -37.82 5.11 -29.48
CA LEU A 272 -38.06 6.55 -29.36
C LEU A 272 -38.08 7.27 -30.73
N GLU A 273 -37.30 6.77 -31.68
CA GLU A 273 -37.12 7.38 -33.00
C GLU A 273 -36.77 6.37 -34.09
N PRO A 274 -37.01 6.72 -35.39
CA PRO A 274 -36.48 5.95 -36.51
C PRO A 274 -34.94 5.85 -36.42
N PHE A 275 -34.43 4.63 -36.47
CA PHE A 275 -33.00 4.35 -36.30
C PHE A 275 -32.27 4.53 -37.65
N ASP A 276 -31.32 5.46 -37.70
CA ASP A 276 -30.47 5.69 -38.88
C ASP A 276 -29.00 5.26 -38.59
N GLU A 277 -28.22 5.11 -39.63
CA GLU A 277 -26.81 4.74 -39.56
C GLU A 277 -25.98 5.75 -38.74
N LYS A 278 -26.34 7.04 -38.79
CA LYS A 278 -25.70 8.08 -37.98
C LYS A 278 -25.89 7.85 -36.50
N THR A 279 -27.05 7.33 -36.10
CA THR A 279 -27.32 6.95 -34.69
C THR A 279 -26.45 5.80 -34.24
N GLN A 280 -26.24 4.82 -35.09
CA GLN A 280 -25.39 3.67 -34.76
C GLN A 280 -23.95 4.12 -34.54
N VAL A 281 -23.39 4.92 -35.46
CA VAL A 281 -22.05 5.49 -35.32
C VAL A 281 -21.91 6.33 -34.03
N GLN A 282 -22.93 7.13 -33.73
CA GLN A 282 -22.94 7.94 -32.52
C GLN A 282 -22.96 7.10 -31.23
N ILE A 283 -23.77 6.05 -31.16
CA ILE A 283 -23.81 5.12 -30.00
C ILE A 283 -22.45 4.47 -29.83
N GLN A 284 -21.87 3.90 -30.90
CA GLN A 284 -20.58 3.24 -30.87
C GLN A 284 -19.47 4.21 -30.43
N GLY A 285 -19.42 5.42 -31.01
CA GLY A 285 -18.45 6.44 -30.64
C GLY A 285 -18.59 6.88 -29.17
N THR A 286 -19.83 7.08 -28.70
CA THR A 286 -20.07 7.46 -27.30
C THR A 286 -19.62 6.36 -26.34
N VAL A 287 -19.96 5.10 -26.61
CA VAL A 287 -19.54 3.96 -25.79
C VAL A 287 -18.03 3.84 -25.76
N SER A 288 -17.36 3.97 -26.91
CA SER A 288 -15.88 3.88 -26.99
C SER A 288 -15.18 4.96 -26.19
N VAL A 289 -15.74 6.19 -26.15
CA VAL A 289 -15.17 7.29 -25.34
C VAL A 289 -15.44 7.08 -23.85
N ILE A 290 -16.70 6.81 -23.49
CA ILE A 290 -17.11 6.73 -22.06
C ILE A 290 -16.50 5.51 -21.37
N PHE A 291 -16.32 4.41 -22.11
CA PHE A 291 -15.72 3.18 -21.57
C PHE A 291 -14.31 3.39 -21.02
N ASN A 292 -13.52 4.29 -21.59
CA ASN A 292 -12.16 4.58 -21.18
C ASN A 292 -12.08 5.56 -19.99
N LEU A 293 -13.21 6.06 -19.51
CA LEU A 293 -13.23 7.00 -18.40
C LEU A 293 -13.20 6.29 -17.03
N PRO A 294 -12.52 6.87 -16.03
CA PRO A 294 -12.43 6.32 -14.69
C PRO A 294 -13.73 6.54 -13.91
N LEU A 295 -14.72 5.71 -14.12
CA LEU A 295 -15.99 5.77 -13.43
C LEU A 295 -16.00 4.91 -12.17
N GLY A 296 -16.02 3.58 -12.31
CA GLY A 296 -16.00 2.68 -11.16
C GLY A 296 -14.65 2.59 -10.44
N SER A 297 -13.56 2.93 -11.09
CA SER A 297 -12.22 2.91 -10.50
C SER A 297 -12.02 3.97 -9.40
N LEU A 298 -12.81 5.05 -9.38
CA LEU A 298 -12.78 6.04 -8.30
C LEU A 298 -13.05 5.43 -6.90
N PHE A 299 -13.71 4.27 -6.83
CA PHE A 299 -14.00 3.61 -5.55
C PHE A 299 -12.76 2.97 -4.89
N ILE A 300 -11.61 2.90 -5.58
CA ILE A 300 -10.33 2.55 -4.96
C ILE A 300 -9.95 3.55 -3.85
N THR A 301 -10.39 4.80 -3.96
CA THR A 301 -10.16 5.84 -2.95
C THR A 301 -10.80 5.50 -1.61
N ILE A 302 -11.89 4.71 -1.58
CA ILE A 302 -12.48 4.21 -0.33
C ILE A 302 -11.45 3.36 0.44
N PHE A 303 -10.71 2.52 -0.27
CA PHE A 303 -9.67 1.71 0.34
C PHE A 303 -8.52 2.58 0.86
N VAL A 304 -8.10 3.59 0.12
CA VAL A 304 -7.05 4.52 0.55
C VAL A 304 -7.48 5.28 1.81
N PHE A 305 -8.73 5.74 1.89
CA PHE A 305 -9.28 6.34 3.11
C PHE A 305 -9.38 5.33 4.26
N PHE A 306 -9.76 4.09 3.99
CA PHE A 306 -9.71 3.04 4.99
C PHE A 306 -8.28 2.85 5.51
N CYS A 307 -7.28 2.76 4.63
CA CYS A 307 -5.87 2.67 5.02
C CYS A 307 -5.42 3.88 5.86
N SER A 308 -5.85 5.09 5.52
CA SER A 308 -5.49 6.28 6.30
C SER A 308 -6.00 6.21 7.75
N ILE A 309 -7.18 5.61 7.96
CA ILE A 309 -7.74 5.38 9.30
C ILE A 309 -7.05 4.17 9.97
N PHE A 310 -6.87 3.09 9.22
CA PHE A 310 -6.27 1.84 9.70
C PHE A 310 -4.84 2.03 10.19
N TYR A 311 -4.05 2.80 9.44
CA TYR A 311 -2.66 3.13 9.79
C TYR A 311 -2.54 4.44 10.60
N ASN A 312 -3.65 5.04 11.01
CA ASN A 312 -3.69 6.31 11.77
C ASN A 312 -2.87 7.45 11.13
N ASN A 313 -2.86 7.49 9.78
CA ASN A 313 -2.20 8.54 8.99
C ASN A 313 -3.27 9.38 8.29
N PRO A 314 -3.82 10.45 8.93
CA PRO A 314 -4.92 11.23 8.37
C PRO A 314 -4.43 12.05 7.17
N ILE A 315 -5.11 11.86 6.03
CA ILE A 315 -4.81 12.60 4.80
C ILE A 315 -5.35 14.04 4.94
N ALA A 316 -4.44 15.03 4.88
CA ALA A 316 -4.80 16.45 4.89
C ALA A 316 -5.68 16.81 3.68
N MET A 317 -6.44 17.92 3.76
CA MET A 317 -7.36 18.34 2.68
C MET A 317 -6.67 18.45 1.32
N LYS A 318 -5.45 18.99 1.29
CA LYS A 318 -4.63 19.05 0.06
C LYS A 318 -4.38 17.64 -0.51
N GLY A 319 -3.95 16.70 0.32
CA GLY A 319 -3.72 15.30 -0.08
C GLY A 319 -5.00 14.59 -0.54
N GLN A 320 -6.19 14.96 -0.01
CA GLN A 320 -7.46 14.39 -0.49
C GLN A 320 -7.79 14.86 -1.91
N ILE A 321 -7.54 16.13 -2.24
CA ILE A 321 -7.70 16.64 -3.61
C ILE A 321 -6.72 15.95 -4.54
N GLU A 322 -5.46 15.83 -4.14
CA GLU A 322 -4.43 15.10 -4.86
C GLU A 322 -4.81 13.64 -5.08
N LEU A 323 -5.36 12.97 -4.08
CA LEU A 323 -5.87 11.59 -4.18
C LEU A 323 -6.90 11.43 -5.30
N PHE A 324 -7.92 12.30 -5.36
CA PHE A 324 -8.94 12.20 -6.40
C PHE A 324 -8.40 12.52 -7.79
N LEU A 325 -7.61 13.59 -7.93
CA LEU A 325 -6.99 13.94 -9.22
C LEU A 325 -6.09 12.82 -9.72
N THR A 326 -5.23 12.30 -8.86
CA THR A 326 -4.31 11.20 -9.18
C THR A 326 -5.09 9.93 -9.54
N THR A 327 -6.15 9.61 -8.79
CA THR A 327 -7.00 8.45 -9.09
C THR A 327 -7.68 8.59 -10.46
N ILE A 328 -8.20 9.76 -10.80
CA ILE A 328 -8.79 10.02 -12.12
C ILE A 328 -7.74 9.78 -13.20
N LEU A 329 -6.54 10.33 -13.05
CA LEU A 329 -5.47 10.25 -14.03
C LEU A 329 -4.93 8.83 -14.20
N THR A 330 -4.61 8.15 -13.10
CA THR A 330 -4.06 6.78 -13.13
C THR A 330 -5.07 5.74 -13.58
N SER A 331 -6.36 6.04 -13.49
CA SER A 331 -7.43 5.13 -13.89
C SER A 331 -7.96 5.40 -15.29
N LEU A 332 -7.49 6.45 -16.00
CA LEU A 332 -7.82 6.66 -17.39
C LEU A 332 -7.35 5.46 -18.22
N GLY A 333 -8.28 4.82 -18.96
CA GLY A 333 -7.97 3.65 -19.76
C GLY A 333 -7.67 2.36 -18.96
N ALA A 334 -7.84 2.36 -17.65
CA ALA A 334 -7.65 1.17 -16.82
C ALA A 334 -8.74 0.13 -17.06
N VAL A 335 -8.57 -0.69 -18.10
CA VAL A 335 -9.58 -1.64 -18.59
C VAL A 335 -9.40 -3.05 -18.02
N GLY A 336 -8.31 -3.34 -17.29
CA GLY A 336 -7.97 -4.69 -16.82
C GLY A 336 -7.62 -4.78 -15.34
N ILE A 337 -7.74 -5.99 -14.79
CA ILE A 337 -7.50 -6.30 -13.37
C ILE A 337 -6.08 -5.90 -12.90
N GLY A 338 -5.09 -5.83 -13.80
CA GLY A 338 -3.71 -5.47 -13.43
C GLY A 338 -3.44 -3.97 -13.31
N SER A 339 -4.19 -3.12 -13.99
CA SER A 339 -3.90 -1.69 -14.07
C SER A 339 -4.16 -0.94 -12.75
N TRP A 340 -5.15 -1.37 -11.97
CA TRP A 340 -5.51 -0.71 -10.73
C TRP A 340 -4.64 -1.11 -9.51
N ILE A 341 -3.93 -2.26 -9.56
CA ILE A 341 -2.88 -2.55 -8.57
C ILE A 341 -1.75 -1.53 -8.71
N ASN A 342 -1.34 -1.20 -9.94
CA ASN A 342 -0.33 -0.17 -10.19
C ASN A 342 -0.82 1.21 -9.74
N SER A 343 -2.09 1.54 -10.03
CA SER A 343 -2.71 2.78 -9.55
C SER A 343 -2.74 2.84 -8.02
N LEU A 344 -3.10 1.76 -7.35
CA LEU A 344 -3.08 1.70 -5.88
C LEU A 344 -1.68 1.84 -5.32
N THR A 345 -0.70 1.12 -5.87
CA THR A 345 0.72 1.24 -5.45
C THR A 345 1.19 2.68 -5.53
N PHE A 346 0.87 3.34 -6.66
CA PHE A 346 1.20 4.73 -6.86
C PHE A 346 0.50 5.64 -5.84
N LEU A 347 -0.79 5.44 -5.57
CA LEU A 347 -1.57 6.23 -4.60
C LEU A 347 -1.04 6.07 -3.18
N LEU A 348 -0.69 4.84 -2.78
CA LEU A 348 -0.14 4.57 -1.45
C LEU A 348 1.21 5.26 -1.27
N ASN A 349 2.12 5.14 -2.24
CA ASN A 349 3.42 5.80 -2.22
C ASN A 349 3.28 7.32 -2.14
N THR A 350 2.39 7.89 -2.97
CA THR A 350 2.13 9.32 -3.02
C THR A 350 1.65 9.90 -1.70
N LEU A 351 0.86 9.12 -0.95
CA LEU A 351 0.26 9.56 0.31
C LEU A 351 1.06 9.10 1.55
N GLY A 352 2.24 8.52 1.37
CA GLY A 352 3.07 8.01 2.45
C GLY A 352 2.40 6.88 3.25
N LEU A 353 1.54 6.09 2.59
CA LEU A 353 0.90 4.93 3.19
C LEU A 353 1.72 3.66 2.90
N PRO A 354 1.76 2.69 3.82
CA PRO A 354 2.54 1.47 3.65
C PRO A 354 2.15 0.70 2.38
N ILE A 355 3.14 0.27 1.59
CA ILE A 355 2.93 -0.54 0.37
C ILE A 355 2.30 -1.89 0.70
N GLU A 356 2.54 -2.40 1.90
CA GLU A 356 1.97 -3.65 2.44
C GLU A 356 0.43 -3.64 2.47
N ALA A 357 -0.17 -2.46 2.49
CA ALA A 357 -1.62 -2.29 2.33
C ALA A 357 -2.17 -2.93 1.04
N ILE A 358 -1.31 -3.14 0.02
CA ILE A 358 -1.68 -3.89 -1.18
C ILE A 358 -2.14 -5.31 -0.84
N ASN A 359 -1.52 -5.96 0.13
CA ASN A 359 -1.91 -7.32 0.56
C ASN A 359 -3.32 -7.33 1.19
N LEU A 360 -3.66 -6.29 1.99
CA LEU A 360 -5.02 -6.12 2.52
C LEU A 360 -6.03 -5.89 1.39
N TYR A 361 -5.64 -5.11 0.38
CA TYR A 361 -6.50 -4.87 -0.78
C TYR A 361 -6.70 -6.13 -1.62
N LEU A 362 -5.64 -6.89 -1.90
CA LEU A 362 -5.73 -8.17 -2.59
C LEU A 362 -6.67 -9.15 -1.87
N THR A 363 -6.68 -9.09 -0.54
CA THR A 363 -7.62 -9.86 0.30
C THR A 363 -9.08 -9.42 0.09
N ALA A 364 -9.34 -8.15 -0.13
CA ALA A 364 -10.67 -7.60 -0.30
C ALA A 364 -11.23 -7.79 -1.73
N ILE A 365 -10.36 -7.95 -2.73
CA ILE A 365 -10.73 -8.07 -4.16
C ILE A 365 -11.83 -9.09 -4.44
N PRO A 366 -11.76 -10.33 -3.92
CA PRO A 366 -12.79 -11.33 -4.20
C PRO A 366 -14.19 -10.88 -3.81
N PHE A 367 -14.29 -9.98 -2.82
CA PHE A 367 -15.55 -9.47 -2.30
C PHE A 367 -16.01 -8.18 -2.99
N THR A 368 -15.11 -7.41 -3.59
CA THR A 368 -15.39 -6.05 -4.07
C THR A 368 -15.38 -5.91 -5.60
N SER A 369 -14.59 -6.71 -6.31
CA SER A 369 -14.36 -6.57 -7.77
C SER A 369 -15.63 -6.73 -8.60
N GLY A 370 -16.51 -7.66 -8.27
CA GLY A 370 -17.79 -7.84 -8.97
C GLY A 370 -18.69 -6.62 -8.84
N PHE A 371 -18.79 -6.06 -7.66
CA PHE A 371 -19.55 -4.82 -7.42
C PHE A 371 -18.94 -3.63 -8.17
N GLN A 372 -17.62 -3.51 -8.22
CA GLN A 372 -16.94 -2.48 -8.98
C GLN A 372 -17.26 -2.55 -10.47
N ALA A 373 -17.22 -3.75 -11.04
CA ALA A 373 -17.56 -3.97 -12.45
C ALA A 373 -19.04 -3.67 -12.73
N ALA A 374 -19.94 -4.04 -11.84
CA ALA A 374 -21.37 -3.73 -11.96
C ALA A 374 -21.62 -2.20 -11.91
N VAL A 375 -20.95 -1.48 -11.00
CA VAL A 375 -21.00 0.00 -10.94
C VAL A 375 -20.54 0.61 -12.25
N SER A 376 -19.39 0.16 -12.76
CA SER A 376 -18.84 0.66 -14.03
C SER A 376 -19.81 0.41 -15.19
N ALA A 377 -20.38 -0.78 -15.30
CA ALA A 377 -21.36 -1.11 -16.32
C ALA A 377 -22.63 -0.26 -16.23
N MET A 378 -23.16 -0.03 -15.02
CA MET A 378 -24.29 0.85 -14.76
C MET A 378 -24.00 2.29 -15.22
N GLN A 379 -22.85 2.83 -14.82
CA GLN A 379 -22.46 4.20 -15.11
C GLN A 379 -22.23 4.41 -16.60
N ILE A 380 -21.48 3.51 -17.27
CA ILE A 380 -21.23 3.54 -18.71
C ILE A 380 -22.55 3.51 -19.47
N SER A 381 -23.42 2.56 -19.18
CA SER A 381 -24.72 2.41 -19.85
C SER A 381 -25.59 3.66 -19.69
N THR A 382 -25.66 4.19 -18.47
CA THR A 382 -26.46 5.36 -18.15
C THR A 382 -25.92 6.62 -18.83
N LEU A 383 -24.59 6.84 -18.77
CA LEU A 383 -23.97 8.01 -19.40
C LEU A 383 -24.08 7.96 -20.92
N CYS A 384 -23.84 6.79 -21.54
CA CYS A 384 -23.98 6.63 -22.96
C CYS A 384 -25.41 6.91 -23.43
N PHE A 385 -26.42 6.44 -22.70
CA PHE A 385 -27.82 6.73 -23.01
C PHE A 385 -28.13 8.23 -22.90
N LEU A 386 -27.75 8.86 -21.77
CA LEU A 386 -28.00 10.29 -21.54
C LEU A 386 -27.30 11.19 -22.58
N ILE A 387 -26.04 10.90 -22.91
CA ILE A 387 -25.29 11.69 -23.88
C ILE A 387 -25.88 11.51 -25.27
N THR A 388 -26.27 10.30 -25.66
CA THR A 388 -26.92 10.05 -26.94
C THR A 388 -28.25 10.80 -27.06
N LEU A 389 -29.11 10.76 -26.04
CA LEU A 389 -30.36 11.53 -25.99
C LEU A 389 -30.12 13.04 -25.97
N ALA A 390 -29.10 13.51 -25.23
CA ALA A 390 -28.73 14.92 -25.21
C ALA A 390 -28.29 15.40 -26.59
N CYS A 391 -27.53 14.61 -27.33
CA CYS A 391 -27.13 14.93 -28.70
C CYS A 391 -28.31 15.05 -29.64
N ARG A 392 -29.41 14.34 -29.39
CA ARG A 392 -30.65 14.35 -30.15
C ARG A 392 -31.72 15.30 -29.63
N ARG A 393 -31.44 16.05 -28.59
CA ARG A 393 -32.37 16.99 -27.92
C ARG A 393 -33.66 16.33 -27.33
N HIS A 394 -33.61 15.05 -27.00
CA HIS A 394 -34.74 14.28 -26.40
C HIS A 394 -34.69 14.24 -24.85
N LEU A 395 -33.98 15.14 -24.21
CA LEU A 395 -34.00 15.27 -22.76
C LEU A 395 -35.21 16.11 -22.35
N HIS A 396 -36.04 15.55 -21.48
CA HIS A 396 -37.19 16.25 -20.89
C HIS A 396 -36.80 16.69 -19.46
N THR A 397 -36.46 17.96 -19.29
CA THR A 397 -36.03 18.50 -18.01
C THR A 397 -37.02 19.53 -17.50
N SER A 398 -37.70 19.23 -16.37
CA SER A 398 -38.39 20.19 -15.55
C SER A 398 -37.60 20.42 -14.28
N LEU A 399 -37.18 21.63 -13.98
CA LEU A 399 -36.39 21.99 -12.80
C LEU A 399 -37.06 21.52 -11.50
N LEU A 400 -38.39 21.64 -11.38
CA LEU A 400 -39.15 21.18 -10.22
C LEU A 400 -39.08 19.64 -10.06
N ARG A 401 -39.16 18.91 -11.17
CA ARG A 401 -39.06 17.43 -11.17
C ARG A 401 -37.67 17.00 -10.77
N ILE A 402 -36.63 17.65 -11.29
CA ILE A 402 -35.22 17.38 -10.95
C ILE A 402 -35.04 17.61 -9.44
N PHE A 403 -35.44 18.78 -8.91
CA PHE A 403 -35.28 19.11 -7.50
C PHE A 403 -36.01 18.09 -6.59
N LYS A 404 -37.27 17.77 -6.85
CA LYS A 404 -38.05 16.82 -6.06
C LYS A 404 -37.41 15.43 -6.08
N GLN A 405 -36.96 14.94 -7.22
CA GLN A 405 -36.36 13.62 -7.34
C GLN A 405 -34.94 13.59 -6.78
N ALA A 406 -34.15 14.65 -6.92
CA ALA A 406 -32.84 14.76 -6.32
C ALA A 406 -32.94 14.69 -4.79
N THR A 407 -33.83 15.46 -4.17
CA THR A 407 -34.07 15.39 -2.73
C THR A 407 -34.48 13.98 -2.28
N PHE A 408 -35.43 13.35 -2.99
CA PHE A 408 -35.85 11.99 -2.69
C PHE A 408 -34.76 10.93 -2.92
N THR A 409 -33.74 11.22 -3.70
CA THR A 409 -32.60 10.34 -3.93
C THR A 409 -31.50 10.55 -2.90
N ILE A 410 -31.15 11.78 -2.60
CA ILE A 410 -30.00 12.15 -1.77
C ILE A 410 -30.31 11.98 -0.27
N VAL A 411 -31.46 12.43 0.20
CA VAL A 411 -31.82 12.37 1.62
C VAL A 411 -31.77 10.95 2.21
N PRO A 412 -32.37 9.92 1.61
CA PRO A 412 -32.26 8.55 2.14
C PRO A 412 -30.83 8.02 2.17
N VAL A 413 -29.98 8.39 1.19
CA VAL A 413 -28.58 7.97 1.16
C VAL A 413 -27.81 8.59 2.33
N ILE A 414 -28.00 9.90 2.57
CA ILE A 414 -27.35 10.58 3.71
C ILE A 414 -27.84 9.98 5.03
N LEU A 415 -29.16 9.76 5.17
CA LEU A 415 -29.73 9.17 6.39
C LEU A 415 -29.22 7.75 6.63
N LEU A 416 -29.04 6.95 5.57
CA LEU A 416 -28.49 5.60 5.68
C LEU A 416 -27.06 5.64 6.23
N PHE A 417 -26.19 6.43 5.63
CA PHE A 417 -24.78 6.52 6.08
C PHE A 417 -24.65 7.17 7.46
N LEU A 418 -25.51 8.14 7.79
CA LEU A 418 -25.58 8.70 9.12
C LEU A 418 -26.07 7.66 10.14
N GLY A 419 -27.08 6.88 9.79
CA GLY A 419 -27.59 5.77 10.61
C GLY A 419 -26.51 4.70 10.85
N ILE A 420 -25.77 4.34 9.83
CA ILE A 420 -24.63 3.42 9.95
C ILE A 420 -23.61 3.98 10.96
N LYS A 421 -23.26 5.25 10.86
CA LYS A 421 -22.31 5.89 11.78
C LYS A 421 -22.80 5.91 13.23
N LEU A 422 -24.08 6.15 13.46
CA LEU A 422 -24.65 6.33 14.80
C LEU A 422 -25.03 5.01 15.49
N TYR A 423 -25.52 4.02 14.74
CA TYR A 423 -26.16 2.83 15.28
C TYR A 423 -25.50 1.51 14.87
N SER A 424 -24.60 1.51 13.90
CA SER A 424 -24.02 0.26 13.43
C SER A 424 -22.87 -0.20 14.31
N PRO A 425 -22.87 -1.45 14.76
CA PRO A 425 -21.70 -2.11 15.36
C PRO A 425 -20.72 -2.54 14.28
N LEU A 426 -20.30 -1.63 13.39
CA LEU A 426 -19.21 -1.96 12.50
C LEU A 426 -18.00 -2.37 13.35
N PRO A 427 -17.33 -3.48 13.01
CA PRO A 427 -16.14 -3.89 13.73
C PRO A 427 -15.18 -2.72 13.86
N GLU A 428 -14.72 -2.45 15.08
CA GLU A 428 -13.71 -1.43 15.33
C GLU A 428 -12.49 -1.75 14.48
N ILE A 429 -11.94 -0.73 13.84
CA ILE A 429 -10.66 -0.82 13.16
C ILE A 429 -9.60 -0.93 14.24
N LYS A 430 -9.34 -2.16 14.70
CA LYS A 430 -8.19 -2.42 15.57
C LYS A 430 -6.98 -2.52 14.68
N SER A 431 -6.09 -1.56 14.78
CA SER A 431 -4.72 -1.74 14.31
C SER A 431 -4.19 -3.01 14.99
N LEU A 432 -3.72 -3.99 14.21
CA LEU A 432 -3.08 -5.21 14.74
C LEU A 432 -1.68 -4.94 15.30
N LYS A 433 -1.23 -3.71 15.34
CA LYS A 433 0.01 -3.41 15.98
C LYS A 433 -0.14 -3.66 17.49
N LYS A 434 0.26 -4.87 17.91
CA LYS A 434 0.93 -4.97 19.20
C LYS A 434 2.08 -4.00 19.08
N THR A 435 2.15 -3.02 19.96
CA THR A 435 3.34 -2.19 20.04
C THR A 435 4.51 -3.13 20.28
N ILE A 436 5.71 -2.81 19.77
CA ILE A 436 6.91 -3.62 20.07
C ILE A 436 7.07 -3.88 21.57
N TYR A 437 6.48 -3.04 22.42
CA TYR A 437 6.43 -3.19 23.87
C TYR A 437 5.55 -4.36 24.37
N GLU A 438 4.73 -4.97 23.52
CA GLU A 438 3.95 -6.17 23.83
C GLU A 438 4.62 -7.46 23.33
N LEU A 439 5.76 -7.32 22.62
CA LEU A 439 6.51 -8.47 22.13
C LEU A 439 7.36 -9.08 23.24
N SER A 440 7.49 -10.40 23.21
CA SER A 440 8.35 -11.17 24.10
C SER A 440 9.26 -12.08 23.30
N ILE A 441 10.45 -12.35 23.80
CA ILE A 441 11.37 -13.33 23.23
C ILE A 441 11.16 -14.64 23.99
N SER A 442 10.66 -15.67 23.32
CA SER A 442 10.57 -17.02 23.89
C SER A 442 11.84 -17.78 23.58
N SER A 443 12.54 -18.26 24.60
CA SER A 443 13.72 -19.12 24.42
C SER A 443 13.82 -20.16 25.56
N ASN A 444 14.45 -21.27 25.24
CA ASN A 444 14.76 -22.36 26.19
C ASN A 444 16.16 -22.21 26.80
N ILE A 445 16.74 -21.03 26.83
CA ILE A 445 18.08 -20.74 27.30
C ILE A 445 17.99 -20.22 28.74
N ASP A 446 18.96 -20.56 29.58
CA ASP A 446 19.12 -19.97 30.89
C ASP A 446 19.66 -18.54 30.74
N VAL A 447 18.88 -17.57 31.21
CA VAL A 447 19.18 -16.14 31.05
C VAL A 447 19.26 -15.46 32.41
N ASN A 448 20.39 -14.81 32.65
CA ASN A 448 20.66 -14.07 33.90
C ASN A 448 20.82 -12.58 33.57
N ASN A 449 19.90 -11.76 34.08
CA ASN A 449 19.99 -10.30 33.97
C ASN A 449 20.85 -9.78 35.14
N LEU A 450 22.02 -9.26 34.82
CA LEU A 450 22.91 -8.65 35.78
C LEU A 450 22.55 -7.18 36.00
N SER A 451 22.58 -6.70 37.23
CA SER A 451 22.30 -5.28 37.53
C SER A 451 23.42 -4.34 37.11
N LYS A 452 24.66 -4.84 36.99
CA LYS A 452 25.87 -4.08 36.67
C LYS A 452 26.98 -5.00 36.15
N ALA A 453 27.85 -4.48 35.33
CA ALA A 453 29.07 -5.17 34.91
C ALA A 453 30.00 -5.40 36.09
N THR A 454 30.45 -6.65 36.28
CA THR A 454 31.31 -7.04 37.38
C THR A 454 32.62 -7.63 36.88
N ASP A 455 33.70 -7.50 37.66
CA ASP A 455 34.99 -8.09 37.35
C ASP A 455 34.89 -9.62 37.28
N ARG A 456 35.72 -10.24 36.44
CA ARG A 456 35.72 -11.68 36.22
C ARG A 456 36.87 -12.38 36.95
N ASN A 457 36.54 -13.51 37.52
CA ASN A 457 37.51 -14.42 38.15
C ASN A 457 37.85 -15.63 37.26
N ASP A 458 37.24 -15.75 36.07
CA ASP A 458 37.36 -16.89 35.15
C ASP A 458 38.31 -16.66 33.97
N LEU A 459 39.04 -15.54 33.95
CA LEU A 459 39.97 -15.18 32.89
C LEU A 459 41.26 -16.01 32.99
N VAL A 460 41.63 -16.62 31.84
CA VAL A 460 42.94 -17.26 31.68
C VAL A 460 43.79 -16.35 30.77
N GLN A 461 45.06 -16.20 31.13
CA GLN A 461 45.98 -15.33 30.41
C GLN A 461 46.11 -15.78 28.92
N ASN A 462 45.93 -14.87 27.96
CA ASN A 462 46.00 -15.10 26.51
C ASN A 462 44.91 -16.05 25.95
N GLU A 463 43.82 -16.31 26.67
CA GLU A 463 42.68 -17.08 26.12
C GLU A 463 41.80 -16.19 25.26
N ASP A 464 41.46 -16.65 24.03
CA ASP A 464 40.48 -15.97 23.17
C ASP A 464 39.07 -16.06 23.78
N THR A 465 38.27 -15.04 23.61
CA THR A 465 36.92 -14.96 24.16
C THR A 465 36.05 -16.14 23.74
N LEU A 466 36.16 -16.64 22.49
CA LEU A 466 35.40 -17.79 22.03
C LEU A 466 35.77 -19.07 22.80
N ASP A 467 37.06 -19.33 23.01
CA ASP A 467 37.51 -20.51 23.71
C ASP A 467 37.06 -20.49 25.19
N ARG A 468 37.09 -19.30 25.80
CA ARG A 468 36.58 -19.09 27.15
C ARG A 468 35.05 -19.35 27.22
N ILE A 469 34.25 -18.81 26.28
CA ILE A 469 32.78 -19.04 26.25
C ILE A 469 32.48 -20.54 26.12
N LEU A 470 33.18 -21.25 25.22
CA LEU A 470 32.99 -22.68 25.01
C LEU A 470 33.37 -23.51 26.24
N ARG A 471 34.41 -23.09 27.00
CA ARG A 471 34.85 -23.73 28.25
C ARG A 471 33.91 -23.44 29.39
N THR A 472 33.51 -22.18 29.60
CA THR A 472 32.70 -21.75 30.76
C THR A 472 31.21 -21.94 30.55
N LYS A 473 30.78 -22.16 29.30
CA LYS A 473 29.37 -22.22 28.90
C LYS A 473 28.58 -20.97 29.30
N LYS A 474 29.22 -19.78 29.20
CA LYS A 474 28.63 -18.51 29.56
C LYS A 474 29.08 -17.42 28.59
N ILE A 475 28.13 -16.62 28.08
CA ILE A 475 28.40 -15.40 27.31
C ILE A 475 27.80 -14.20 28.03
N ARG A 476 28.57 -13.11 28.16
CA ARG A 476 28.13 -11.81 28.70
C ARG A 476 27.93 -10.81 27.56
N VAL A 477 26.69 -10.40 27.38
CA VAL A 477 26.32 -9.40 26.39
C VAL A 477 26.02 -8.08 27.07
N GLY A 478 26.80 -7.06 26.72
CA GLY A 478 26.55 -5.69 27.14
C GLY A 478 25.46 -5.02 26.30
N TYR A 479 24.53 -4.35 26.92
CA TYR A 479 23.48 -3.60 26.23
C TYR A 479 23.26 -2.22 26.84
N ILE A 480 22.82 -1.25 26.04
CA ILE A 480 22.47 0.11 26.49
C ILE A 480 20.95 0.11 26.77
N LYS A 481 20.56 0.59 27.95
CA LYS A 481 19.15 0.64 28.34
C LYS A 481 18.34 1.59 27.48
N ASN A 482 17.08 1.24 27.24
CA ASN A 482 16.09 2.06 26.53
C ASN A 482 16.50 2.50 25.12
N THR A 483 17.31 1.68 24.43
CA THR A 483 17.69 1.90 23.04
C THR A 483 16.69 1.20 22.11
N VAL A 484 15.48 1.72 22.06
CA VAL A 484 14.40 1.18 21.21
C VAL A 484 14.73 1.43 19.74
N PRO A 485 14.65 0.44 18.85
CA PRO A 485 14.10 -0.91 18.99
C PRO A 485 15.15 -2.01 19.25
N PHE A 486 16.39 -1.68 19.60
CA PHE A 486 17.51 -2.62 19.71
C PHE A 486 17.55 -3.35 21.05
N SER A 487 17.40 -2.63 22.17
CA SER A 487 17.42 -3.17 23.53
C SER A 487 16.59 -2.31 24.48
N PHE A 488 15.46 -2.84 24.98
CA PHE A 488 14.53 -2.12 25.83
C PHE A 488 13.67 -3.09 26.66
N GLU A 489 13.02 -2.58 27.70
CA GLU A 489 12.07 -3.35 28.50
C GLU A 489 10.67 -3.27 27.90
N ASN A 490 10.01 -4.43 27.71
CA ASN A 490 8.63 -4.52 27.26
C ASN A 490 7.64 -4.23 28.40
N LEU A 491 6.32 -4.33 28.12
CA LEU A 491 5.27 -4.12 29.13
C LEU A 491 5.34 -5.13 30.28
N ASP A 492 5.90 -6.30 30.07
CA ASP A 492 6.11 -7.35 31.09
C ASP A 492 7.44 -7.17 31.84
N GLN A 493 8.13 -6.02 31.64
CA GLN A 493 9.45 -5.72 32.20
C GLN A 493 10.54 -6.73 31.80
N SER A 494 10.33 -7.42 30.71
CA SER A 494 11.33 -8.31 30.13
C SER A 494 12.19 -7.54 29.13
N LEU A 495 13.52 -7.79 29.14
CA LEU A 495 14.45 -7.18 28.20
C LEU A 495 14.26 -7.82 26.82
N VAL A 496 13.95 -7.00 25.82
CA VAL A 496 13.64 -7.39 24.45
C VAL A 496 14.25 -6.42 23.43
N GLY A 497 14.14 -6.73 22.17
CA GLY A 497 14.57 -5.89 21.06
C GLY A 497 15.32 -6.67 20.00
N TYR A 498 15.64 -5.99 18.90
CA TYR A 498 16.33 -6.59 17.74
C TYR A 498 17.66 -7.24 18.15
N ASP A 499 18.55 -6.48 18.81
CA ASP A 499 19.87 -6.97 19.19
C ASP A 499 19.79 -7.98 20.36
N ILE A 500 18.80 -7.84 21.23
CA ILE A 500 18.56 -8.82 22.29
C ILE A 500 18.11 -10.16 21.69
N ALA A 501 17.28 -10.16 20.65
CA ALA A 501 16.91 -11.39 19.94
C ALA A 501 18.13 -12.10 19.32
N PHE A 502 19.08 -11.33 18.76
CA PHE A 502 20.34 -11.86 18.27
C PHE A 502 21.23 -12.39 19.42
N ALA A 503 21.22 -11.74 20.59
CA ALA A 503 21.98 -12.24 21.76
C ALA A 503 21.44 -13.60 22.24
N TYR A 504 20.12 -13.76 22.26
CA TYR A 504 19.49 -15.05 22.57
C TYR A 504 19.88 -16.13 21.57
N GLU A 505 19.80 -15.84 20.27
CA GLU A 505 20.16 -16.78 19.22
C GLU A 505 21.65 -17.15 19.26
N LEU A 506 22.54 -16.18 19.51
CA LEU A 506 23.97 -16.41 19.64
C LEU A 506 24.29 -17.37 20.82
N ALA A 507 23.66 -17.14 21.96
CA ALA A 507 23.83 -18.01 23.13
C ALA A 507 23.30 -19.43 22.87
N TYR A 508 22.18 -19.55 22.17
CA TYR A 508 21.61 -20.83 21.76
C TYR A 508 22.57 -21.62 20.88
N ASP A 509 23.08 -20.99 19.83
CA ASP A 509 23.99 -21.63 18.88
C ASP A 509 25.35 -22.02 19.51
N LEU A 510 25.82 -21.24 20.48
CA LEU A 510 27.02 -21.56 21.26
C LEU A 510 26.77 -22.61 22.37
N GLY A 511 25.52 -22.96 22.63
CA GLY A 511 25.14 -23.87 23.69
C GLY A 511 25.58 -23.40 25.08
N CYS A 512 25.35 -22.11 25.38
CA CYS A 512 25.76 -21.46 26.63
C CYS A 512 24.61 -20.66 27.27
N SER A 513 24.77 -20.34 28.58
CA SER A 513 23.87 -19.42 29.27
C SER A 513 24.18 -17.98 28.89
N LEU A 514 23.15 -17.16 28.84
CA LEU A 514 23.22 -15.72 28.47
C LEU A 514 23.20 -14.86 29.71
N GLU A 515 24.24 -14.03 29.92
CA GLU A 515 24.29 -13.01 30.94
C GLU A 515 24.14 -11.63 30.28
N LEU A 516 23.03 -10.95 30.54
CA LEU A 516 22.75 -9.63 30.01
C LEU A 516 23.16 -8.55 30.99
N THR A 517 24.03 -7.65 30.57
CA THR A 517 24.66 -6.65 31.43
C THR A 517 24.40 -5.24 30.88
N PRO A 518 23.72 -4.36 31.64
CA PRO A 518 23.57 -2.98 31.21
C PRO A 518 24.91 -2.22 31.32
N ILE A 519 25.21 -1.46 30.23
CA ILE A 519 26.41 -0.62 30.14
C ILE A 519 26.04 0.80 29.72
N GLU A 520 26.89 1.76 30.07
CA GLU A 520 26.83 3.10 29.52
C GLU A 520 27.70 3.20 28.27
N ILE A 521 27.32 4.04 27.31
CA ILE A 521 28.10 4.20 26.06
C ILE A 521 29.51 4.72 26.31
N SER A 522 29.72 5.51 27.35
CA SER A 522 31.02 6.00 27.81
C SER A 522 31.94 4.88 28.30
N ASP A 523 31.38 3.81 28.83
CA ASP A 523 32.13 2.72 29.43
C ASP A 523 32.35 1.53 28.48
N LEU A 524 31.75 1.58 27.28
CA LEU A 524 31.81 0.54 26.24
C LEU A 524 33.24 0.02 25.99
N ILE A 525 34.17 0.94 25.77
CA ILE A 525 35.57 0.59 25.45
C ILE A 525 36.27 -0.03 26.66
N SER A 526 36.05 0.54 27.86
CA SER A 526 36.66 0.04 29.08
C SER A 526 36.15 -1.33 29.46
N ASP A 527 34.83 -1.57 29.38
CA ASP A 527 34.20 -2.83 29.75
C ASP A 527 34.56 -3.98 28.80
N LEU A 528 34.73 -3.70 27.50
CA LEU A 528 35.28 -4.67 26.54
C LEU A 528 36.76 -4.98 26.80
N LYS A 529 37.60 -3.96 27.00
CA LYS A 529 39.05 -4.14 27.24
C LYS A 529 39.35 -4.90 28.54
N THR A 530 38.53 -4.65 29.56
CA THR A 530 38.68 -5.35 30.86
C THR A 530 37.93 -6.69 30.88
N ASN A 531 37.35 -7.11 29.75
CA ASN A 531 36.58 -8.36 29.64
C ASN A 531 35.41 -8.48 30.66
N LYS A 532 34.84 -7.39 31.09
CA LYS A 532 33.61 -7.40 31.91
C LYS A 532 32.41 -7.88 31.09
N ILE A 533 32.41 -7.54 29.80
CA ILE A 533 31.51 -8.05 28.76
C ILE A 533 32.31 -8.69 27.63
N ASP A 534 31.71 -9.63 26.92
CA ASP A 534 32.33 -10.34 25.80
C ASP A 534 32.03 -9.69 24.47
N ILE A 535 30.84 -9.15 24.34
CA ILE A 535 30.29 -8.49 23.17
C ILE A 535 29.30 -7.41 23.62
N ALA A 536 29.25 -6.30 22.89
CA ALA A 536 28.23 -5.28 23.08
C ALA A 536 27.25 -5.29 21.89
N MET A 537 25.93 -5.37 22.18
CA MET A 537 24.85 -5.52 21.22
C MET A 537 23.70 -4.57 21.56
N SER A 538 23.66 -3.36 20.96
CA SER A 538 22.64 -2.35 21.24
C SER A 538 22.67 -1.18 20.24
N GLY A 539 22.57 -1.43 18.93
CA GLY A 539 22.59 -0.37 17.92
C GLY A 539 23.87 0.46 17.94
N ILE A 540 25.04 -0.16 18.05
CA ILE A 540 26.31 0.55 18.24
C ILE A 540 26.89 0.95 16.90
N SER A 541 27.13 2.26 16.71
CA SER A 541 27.76 2.83 15.53
C SER A 541 29.26 2.58 15.52
N ILE A 542 29.80 2.28 14.34
CA ILE A 542 31.25 2.27 14.10
C ILE A 542 31.75 3.72 13.99
N THR A 543 32.79 4.07 14.76
CA THR A 543 33.50 5.35 14.59
C THR A 543 35.01 5.09 14.49
N GLU A 544 35.72 6.00 13.83
CA GLU A 544 37.20 5.91 13.68
C GLU A 544 37.88 5.87 15.04
N GLU A 545 37.37 6.62 16.01
CA GLU A 545 37.94 6.66 17.35
C GLU A 545 37.78 5.31 18.07
N ARG A 546 36.59 4.68 17.95
CA ARG A 546 36.31 3.36 18.55
C ARG A 546 37.14 2.25 17.86
N LEU A 547 37.30 2.32 16.50
CA LEU A 547 38.08 1.35 15.74
C LEU A 547 39.56 1.29 16.15
N LYS A 548 40.12 2.38 16.67
CA LYS A 548 41.49 2.41 17.19
C LYS A 548 41.67 1.61 18.49
N GLN A 549 40.54 1.24 19.15
CA GLN A 549 40.56 0.71 20.50
C GLN A 549 39.89 -0.64 20.70
N ILE A 550 38.86 -0.90 19.90
CA ILE A 550 38.06 -2.14 19.94
C ILE A 550 37.78 -2.61 18.51
N SER A 551 37.33 -3.85 18.34
CA SER A 551 36.99 -4.42 17.05
C SER A 551 35.47 -4.50 16.87
N PHE A 552 35.04 -4.47 15.61
CA PHE A 552 33.63 -4.54 15.23
C PHE A 552 33.37 -5.69 14.29
N THR A 553 32.18 -6.26 14.35
CA THR A 553 31.68 -7.19 13.34
C THR A 553 31.43 -6.49 12.01
N ASN A 554 31.16 -7.26 10.96
CA ASN A 554 30.55 -6.69 9.76
C ASN A 554 29.27 -5.93 10.11
N THR A 555 29.01 -4.84 9.40
CA THR A 555 27.81 -4.03 9.59
C THR A 555 26.55 -4.87 9.32
N TYR A 556 25.65 -4.94 10.29
CA TYR A 556 24.40 -5.69 10.16
C TYR A 556 23.22 -4.79 9.76
N MET A 557 23.32 -3.48 9.97
CA MET A 557 22.27 -2.51 9.63
C MET A 557 22.88 -1.15 9.24
N LYS A 558 22.25 -0.47 8.26
CA LYS A 558 22.66 0.86 7.76
C LYS A 558 21.49 1.84 7.79
N PRO A 559 21.05 2.30 8.98
CA PRO A 559 19.99 3.30 9.07
C PRO A 559 20.44 4.65 8.50
N LYS A 560 19.48 5.44 8.00
CA LYS A 560 19.75 6.80 7.52
C LYS A 560 19.89 7.75 8.69
N TYR A 561 20.66 8.83 8.48
CA TYR A 561 20.60 9.98 9.36
C TYR A 561 19.35 10.81 9.05
N VAL A 562 18.64 11.19 10.12
CA VAL A 562 17.39 11.96 10.06
C VAL A 562 17.42 13.11 11.05
N PHE A 563 16.51 14.07 10.87
CA PHE A 563 16.29 15.12 11.86
C PHE A 563 14.99 14.93 12.61
N VAL A 564 15.05 15.04 13.92
CA VAL A 564 13.88 15.10 14.79
C VAL A 564 13.62 16.56 15.14
N THR A 565 12.46 17.08 14.80
CA THR A 565 12.14 18.50 14.98
C THR A 565 10.67 18.71 15.35
N TYR A 566 10.32 19.93 15.74
CA TYR A 566 8.93 20.32 15.98
C TYR A 566 8.18 20.60 14.68
N GLU A 567 6.89 20.26 14.63
CA GLU A 567 6.00 20.47 13.47
C GLU A 567 6.15 21.87 12.84
N LYS A 568 6.29 22.90 13.66
CA LYS A 568 6.43 24.30 13.18
C LYS A 568 7.75 24.57 12.46
N LYS A 569 8.77 23.76 12.72
CA LYS A 569 10.15 23.97 12.19
C LYS A 569 10.51 22.94 11.09
N LYS A 570 9.61 22.02 10.77
CA LYS A 570 9.89 20.92 9.83
C LYS A 570 10.42 21.37 8.47
N LYS A 571 9.96 22.50 7.96
CA LYS A 571 10.41 23.03 6.67
C LYS A 571 11.90 23.34 6.63
N TYR A 572 12.50 23.69 7.75
CA TYR A 572 13.95 24.00 7.82
C TYR A 572 14.83 22.76 7.67
N PHE A 573 14.28 21.56 7.79
CA PHE A 573 14.99 20.29 7.76
C PHE A 573 14.64 19.40 6.55
N SER A 574 13.84 19.91 5.61
CA SER A 574 13.42 19.14 4.42
C SER A 574 14.52 19.01 3.37
N SER A 575 15.40 20.01 3.26
CA SER A 575 16.52 20.03 2.32
C SER A 575 17.83 20.13 3.07
N LEU A 576 18.80 19.28 2.70
CA LEU A 576 20.15 19.34 3.26
C LEU A 576 20.85 20.68 2.91
N ASP A 577 20.68 21.13 1.68
CA ASP A 577 21.26 22.39 1.21
C ASP A 577 20.68 23.58 1.99
N GLU A 578 19.36 23.62 2.21
CA GLU A 578 18.72 24.68 3.01
C GLU A 578 19.18 24.68 4.47
N ILE A 579 19.46 23.50 5.04
CA ILE A 579 20.05 23.42 6.39
C ILE A 579 21.44 24.03 6.37
N GLN A 580 22.31 23.62 5.45
CA GLN A 580 23.70 24.06 5.36
C GLN A 580 23.83 25.56 5.07
N GLU A 581 22.95 26.13 4.26
CA GLU A 581 22.93 27.56 3.92
C GLU A 581 22.38 28.44 5.06
N ASN A 582 21.81 27.88 6.12
CA ASN A 582 21.22 28.63 7.22
C ASN A 582 21.89 28.37 8.58
N PRO A 583 23.06 28.99 8.87
CA PRO A 583 23.80 28.77 10.12
C PRO A 583 23.05 29.13 11.41
N ARG A 584 21.87 29.76 11.31
CA ARG A 584 21.05 30.12 12.47
C ARG A 584 20.32 28.90 13.04
N ILE A 585 20.22 27.78 12.28
CA ILE A 585 19.62 26.54 12.76
C ILE A 585 20.54 25.92 13.82
N ARG A 586 19.98 25.65 14.98
CA ARG A 586 20.68 24.99 16.09
C ARG A 586 20.43 23.51 16.03
N ILE A 587 21.47 22.71 15.83
CA ILE A 587 21.39 21.25 15.70
C ILE A 587 21.79 20.62 17.02
N ALA A 588 20.93 19.77 17.59
CA ALA A 588 21.23 19.02 18.79
C ALA A 588 21.78 17.62 18.43
N VAL A 589 22.69 17.12 19.26
CA VAL A 589 23.20 15.74 19.23
C VAL A 589 23.30 15.21 20.65
N LEU A 590 23.24 13.89 20.82
CA LEU A 590 23.48 13.27 22.13
C LEU A 590 24.98 13.28 22.41
N LYS A 591 25.34 13.74 23.60
CA LYS A 591 26.74 13.82 24.05
C LYS A 591 27.40 12.45 24.12
N GLY A 592 28.60 12.31 23.54
CA GLY A 592 29.33 11.05 23.44
C GLY A 592 28.85 10.11 22.35
N SER A 593 27.87 10.55 21.53
CA SER A 593 27.39 9.75 20.40
C SER A 593 28.25 9.95 19.14
N SER A 594 28.11 9.01 18.18
CA SER A 594 28.71 9.14 16.84
C SER A 594 28.20 10.35 16.06
N TYR A 595 27.04 10.88 16.42
CA TYR A 595 26.40 12.01 15.72
C TYR A 595 27.13 13.34 15.97
N GLU A 596 27.97 13.43 16.98
CA GLU A 596 28.81 14.63 17.22
C GLU A 596 29.74 14.88 16.04
N SER A 597 30.53 13.87 15.63
CA SER A 597 31.45 14.00 14.51
C SER A 597 30.71 14.29 13.21
N VAL A 598 29.59 13.56 12.95
CA VAL A 598 28.77 13.77 11.75
C VAL A 598 28.21 15.20 11.71
N ALA A 599 27.75 15.72 12.85
CA ALA A 599 27.23 17.10 12.92
C ALA A 599 28.31 18.13 12.66
N HIS A 600 29.54 17.95 13.21
CA HIS A 600 30.65 18.88 12.96
C HIS A 600 31.16 18.83 11.52
N ASP A 601 31.19 17.64 10.92
CA ASP A 601 31.68 17.49 9.55
C ASP A 601 30.71 18.08 8.52
N LEU A 602 29.40 17.88 8.73
CA LEU A 602 28.37 18.31 7.78
C LEU A 602 27.87 19.74 8.01
N PHE A 603 27.94 20.23 9.25
CA PHE A 603 27.42 21.54 9.66
C PHE A 603 28.43 22.36 10.48
N PRO A 604 29.65 22.63 9.92
CA PRO A 604 30.73 23.25 10.67
C PRO A 604 30.39 24.67 11.16
N ASP A 605 29.54 25.40 10.44
CA ASP A 605 29.15 26.77 10.77
C ASP A 605 27.92 26.85 11.69
N HIS A 606 27.35 25.70 12.06
CA HIS A 606 26.12 25.67 12.87
C HIS A 606 26.45 25.57 14.36
N LYS A 607 25.53 26.08 15.18
CA LYS A 607 25.62 25.90 16.63
C LYS A 607 25.17 24.47 16.99
N ILE A 608 26.12 23.61 17.37
CA ILE A 608 25.85 22.28 17.88
C ILE A 608 25.50 22.36 19.38
N VAL A 609 24.39 21.73 19.77
CA VAL A 609 23.88 21.68 21.14
C VAL A 609 23.97 20.24 21.66
N TYR A 610 24.72 20.05 22.73
CA TYR A 610 24.90 18.72 23.33
C TYR A 610 23.78 18.40 24.32
N LEU A 611 23.10 17.28 24.12
CA LEU A 611 22.07 16.80 25.03
C LEU A 611 22.61 15.65 25.90
N GLU A 612 22.31 15.65 27.17
CA GLU A 612 22.61 14.52 28.06
C GLU A 612 21.62 13.36 27.86
N SER A 613 20.41 13.64 27.42
CA SER A 613 19.41 12.67 26.98
C SER A 613 18.50 13.26 25.91
N TYR A 614 17.89 12.43 25.08
CA TYR A 614 16.95 12.89 24.05
C TYR A 614 15.70 13.57 24.63
N ASP A 615 15.28 13.20 25.84
CA ASP A 615 14.15 13.82 26.52
C ASP A 615 14.42 15.24 27.02
N ALA A 616 15.69 15.68 27.05
CA ALA A 616 16.07 17.06 27.30
C ALA A 616 15.84 18.01 26.10
N PHE A 617 15.44 17.47 24.94
CA PHE A 617 15.17 18.26 23.76
C PHE A 617 13.97 19.19 23.95
N ASN A 618 14.20 20.48 23.77
CA ASN A 618 13.14 21.49 23.83
C ASN A 618 13.35 22.59 22.77
N PRO A 619 12.26 23.27 22.32
CA PRO A 619 12.33 24.26 21.24
C PRO A 619 13.19 25.49 21.52
N SER A 620 13.45 25.79 22.83
CA SER A 620 14.27 26.92 23.22
C SER A 620 15.77 26.62 23.11
N ALA A 621 16.16 25.35 23.28
CA ALA A 621 17.53 24.92 23.23
C ALA A 621 18.03 24.66 21.80
N ALA A 622 17.27 23.92 21.01
CA ALA A 622 17.66 23.55 19.64
C ALA A 622 16.46 23.51 18.70
N ASP A 623 16.75 23.52 17.41
CA ASP A 623 15.72 23.52 16.36
C ASP A 623 15.45 22.11 15.84
N GLY A 624 16.42 21.22 15.89
CA GLY A 624 16.27 19.80 15.54
C GLY A 624 17.41 18.94 16.11
N ILE A 625 17.18 17.63 16.26
CA ILE A 625 18.16 16.64 16.67
C ILE A 625 18.60 15.86 15.46
N LEU A 626 19.91 15.74 15.22
CA LEU A 626 20.48 14.79 14.27
C LEU A 626 20.57 13.42 14.94
N TRP A 627 19.95 12.42 14.33
CA TRP A 627 19.86 11.08 14.90
C TRP A 627 19.80 10.01 13.82
N GLU A 628 19.91 8.75 14.19
CA GLU A 628 19.64 7.65 13.27
C GLU A 628 18.13 7.34 13.19
N GLU A 629 17.73 6.82 12.06
CA GLU A 629 16.34 6.62 11.63
C GLU A 629 15.51 5.82 12.63
N GLN A 630 15.99 4.68 13.09
CA GLN A 630 15.18 3.72 13.84
C GLN A 630 14.84 4.24 15.24
N GLN A 631 15.84 4.69 15.99
CA GLN A 631 15.60 5.25 17.32
C GLN A 631 14.80 6.55 17.26
N ALA A 632 15.10 7.42 16.27
CA ALA A 632 14.37 8.67 16.05
C ALA A 632 12.86 8.42 15.86
N ILE A 633 12.52 7.41 15.04
CA ILE A 633 11.15 6.99 14.78
C ILE A 633 10.47 6.57 16.09
N TYR A 634 11.07 5.61 16.79
CA TYR A 634 10.45 5.06 18.01
C TYR A 634 10.34 6.09 19.14
N TRP A 635 11.34 6.95 19.31
CA TRP A 635 11.30 8.02 20.32
C TRP A 635 10.22 9.06 20.01
N SER A 636 9.94 9.33 18.72
CA SER A 636 8.92 10.29 18.31
C SER A 636 7.48 9.77 18.48
N LEU A 637 7.31 8.44 18.64
CA LEU A 637 6.00 7.82 18.81
C LEU A 637 5.25 8.42 20.02
N GLY A 638 4.01 8.84 19.81
CA GLY A 638 3.17 9.44 20.84
C GLY A 638 3.42 10.91 21.14
N LYS A 639 4.45 11.54 20.60
CA LYS A 639 4.76 12.97 20.78
C LYS A 639 4.11 13.80 19.65
N LYS A 640 2.95 14.42 19.91
CA LYS A 640 2.10 15.07 18.91
C LYS A 640 2.76 16.16 18.07
N ASP A 641 3.70 16.90 18.65
CA ASP A 641 4.34 18.06 18.04
C ASP A 641 5.71 17.75 17.42
N ILE A 642 6.17 16.51 17.50
CA ILE A 642 7.48 16.07 17.01
C ILE A 642 7.31 15.39 15.64
N ARG A 643 8.29 15.62 14.76
CA ARG A 643 8.38 14.99 13.43
C ARG A 643 9.78 14.51 13.17
N VAL A 644 9.88 13.35 12.51
CA VAL A 644 11.12 12.82 11.95
C VAL A 644 11.16 13.22 10.48
N ILE A 645 12.21 13.92 10.08
CA ILE A 645 12.40 14.45 8.72
C ILE A 645 13.58 13.75 8.06
N PHE A 646 13.35 13.29 6.85
CA PHE A 646 14.37 12.74 5.96
C PHE A 646 14.77 13.81 4.96
N PRO A 647 15.91 14.49 5.13
CA PRO A 647 16.30 15.56 4.21
C PRO A 647 16.62 15.00 2.82
N SER A 648 16.36 15.81 1.82
CA SER A 648 16.73 15.50 0.43
C SER A 648 17.71 16.59 -0.08
N PRO A 649 18.91 16.22 -0.58
CA PRO A 649 19.50 14.88 -0.57
C PRO A 649 19.74 14.33 0.84
N SER A 650 19.95 12.99 0.95
CA SER A 650 20.18 12.32 2.24
C SER A 650 21.46 12.80 2.91
N VAL A 651 21.42 12.97 4.22
CA VAL A 651 22.61 13.30 5.05
C VAL A 651 23.67 12.19 5.00
N GLY A 652 23.24 10.94 4.82
CA GLY A 652 24.11 9.76 4.83
C GLY A 652 23.47 8.61 5.60
N VAL A 653 24.26 7.59 5.89
CA VAL A 653 23.84 6.39 6.63
C VAL A 653 24.81 6.11 7.78
N ASP A 654 24.30 5.62 8.89
CA ASP A 654 25.10 5.06 9.97
C ASP A 654 25.50 3.62 9.66
N SER A 655 26.49 3.07 10.37
CA SER A 655 26.93 1.69 10.26
C SER A 655 26.86 1.02 11.62
N LEU A 656 25.80 0.23 11.85
CA LEU A 656 25.61 -0.47 13.13
C LEU A 656 26.27 -1.84 13.10
N SER A 657 27.03 -2.15 14.16
CA SER A 657 27.80 -3.38 14.30
C SER A 657 27.93 -3.79 15.75
N TYR A 658 28.24 -5.06 16.02
CA TYR A 658 28.52 -5.53 17.36
C TYR A 658 29.99 -5.29 17.68
N ALA A 659 30.26 -4.83 18.91
CA ALA A 659 31.60 -4.48 19.36
C ALA A 659 32.19 -5.59 20.24
N VAL A 660 33.47 -5.92 20.04
CA VAL A 660 34.21 -6.95 20.78
C VAL A 660 35.59 -6.45 21.15
N ASN A 661 36.25 -7.11 22.10
CA ASN A 661 37.64 -6.83 22.45
C ASN A 661 38.57 -7.14 21.26
N SER A 662 39.49 -6.22 20.92
CA SER A 662 40.48 -6.39 19.85
C SER A 662 41.43 -7.56 20.06
N SER A 663 41.58 -8.03 21.31
CA SER A 663 42.40 -9.21 21.65
C SER A 663 41.74 -10.56 21.33
N SER A 664 40.53 -10.57 20.77
CA SER A 664 39.77 -11.79 20.52
C SER A 664 39.44 -11.99 19.01
N PRO A 665 40.46 -12.16 18.14
CA PRO A 665 40.25 -12.24 16.71
C PRO A 665 39.50 -13.49 16.27
N LYS A 666 39.62 -14.60 17.00
CA LYS A 666 38.91 -15.85 16.74
C LYS A 666 37.40 -15.67 16.96
N PHE A 667 37.04 -15.00 18.06
CA PHE A 667 35.63 -14.68 18.34
C PHE A 667 35.03 -13.73 17.30
N LEU A 668 35.77 -12.71 16.87
CA LEU A 668 35.34 -11.79 15.81
C LEU A 668 35.11 -12.53 14.50
N THR A 669 36.01 -13.42 14.12
CA THR A 669 35.87 -14.24 12.87
C THR A 669 34.64 -15.13 12.95
N TYR A 670 34.40 -15.79 14.08
CA TYR A 670 33.21 -16.58 14.34
C TYR A 670 31.93 -15.75 14.16
N LEU A 671 31.86 -14.60 14.80
CA LEU A 671 30.68 -13.72 14.74
C LEU A 671 30.37 -13.26 13.31
N ASN A 672 31.37 -12.90 12.51
CA ASN A 672 31.18 -12.49 11.12
C ASN A 672 30.60 -13.62 10.25
N GLN A 673 31.12 -14.83 10.42
CA GLN A 673 30.59 -16.01 9.72
C GLN A 673 29.19 -16.37 10.20
N TRP A 674 28.95 -16.30 11.51
CA TRP A 674 27.65 -16.53 12.13
C TRP A 674 26.59 -15.53 11.64
N LEU A 675 26.89 -14.24 11.58
CA LEU A 675 25.99 -13.23 11.03
C LEU A 675 25.63 -13.51 9.56
N THR A 676 26.61 -13.94 8.77
CA THR A 676 26.39 -14.34 7.37
C THR A 676 25.45 -15.56 7.28
N LEU A 677 25.64 -16.54 8.15
CA LEU A 677 24.78 -17.72 8.23
C LEU A 677 23.35 -17.34 8.62
N LYS A 678 23.17 -16.54 9.67
CA LYS A 678 21.85 -16.10 10.13
C LYS A 678 21.13 -15.24 9.08
N SER A 679 21.87 -14.51 8.26
CA SER A 679 21.29 -13.78 7.12
C SER A 679 20.79 -14.75 6.04
N SER A 680 21.56 -15.78 5.72
CA SER A 680 21.15 -16.79 4.71
C SER A 680 20.00 -17.68 5.18
N GLU A 681 19.86 -17.92 6.48
CA GLU A 681 18.73 -18.62 7.10
C GLU A 681 17.45 -17.75 7.21
N ASN A 682 17.47 -16.52 6.71
CA ASN A 682 16.40 -15.51 6.86
C ASN A 682 16.10 -15.12 8.32
N PHE A 683 16.93 -15.49 9.29
CA PHE A 683 16.75 -15.08 10.69
C PHE A 683 16.84 -13.56 10.82
N SER A 684 17.89 -12.95 10.26
CA SER A 684 18.08 -11.50 10.27
C SER A 684 16.88 -10.76 9.68
N LYS A 685 16.33 -11.26 8.57
CA LYS A 685 15.14 -10.68 7.95
C LYS A 685 13.90 -10.81 8.84
N LYS A 686 13.68 -11.97 9.45
CA LYS A 686 12.56 -12.18 10.37
C LYS A 686 12.61 -11.25 11.58
N GLN A 687 13.81 -11.07 12.16
CA GLN A 687 13.98 -10.16 13.30
C GLN A 687 13.82 -8.70 12.85
N TYR A 688 14.31 -8.33 11.68
CA TYR A 688 14.13 -7.01 11.10
C TYR A 688 12.64 -6.71 10.87
N ASP A 689 11.93 -7.62 10.22
CA ASP A 689 10.48 -7.51 9.97
C ASP A 689 9.69 -7.42 11.29
N LEU A 690 10.15 -8.07 12.36
CA LEU A 690 9.49 -8.08 13.68
C LEU A 690 9.75 -6.79 14.48
N TRP A 691 11.00 -6.38 14.63
CA TRP A 691 11.40 -5.33 15.56
C TRP A 691 11.54 -3.96 14.91
N ILE A 692 11.87 -3.90 13.61
CA ILE A 692 12.17 -2.67 12.89
C ILE A 692 11.02 -2.23 11.99
N ASP A 693 10.60 -3.09 11.05
CA ASP A 693 9.53 -2.76 10.11
C ASP A 693 8.14 -2.93 10.75
N GLU A 694 8.09 -3.46 12.00
CA GLU A 694 6.85 -3.83 12.66
C GLU A 694 5.89 -4.58 11.72
N LYS A 695 6.45 -5.28 10.75
CA LYS A 695 5.71 -6.25 9.96
C LYS A 695 5.42 -7.44 10.87
N THR A 696 4.72 -7.14 11.95
CA THR A 696 4.13 -8.17 12.77
C THR A 696 3.01 -8.85 11.98
N GLU A 697 3.36 -9.71 11.06
CA GLU A 697 2.86 -11.04 11.30
C GLU A 697 3.53 -11.49 12.60
N ILE A 698 2.89 -11.15 13.74
CA ILE A 698 3.17 -11.90 14.95
C ILE A 698 3.11 -13.34 14.48
N ALA A 699 4.24 -14.03 14.52
CA ALA A 699 4.19 -15.38 14.98
C ALA A 699 3.61 -15.32 16.42
N ALA A 700 2.31 -15.08 16.54
CA ALA A 700 1.51 -15.85 17.47
C ALA A 700 2.05 -17.25 17.27
N PRO A 701 2.45 -17.97 18.38
CA PRO A 701 3.05 -19.28 18.26
C PRO A 701 2.35 -19.91 17.09
N TYR A 702 3.09 -20.25 16.02
CA TYR A 702 2.58 -20.58 14.69
C TYR A 702 1.38 -21.50 14.90
N GLU A 703 0.22 -20.90 15.18
CA GLU A 703 -1.05 -21.58 15.14
C GLU A 703 -1.32 -21.67 13.66
N PRO A 704 -0.96 -22.81 13.09
CA PRO A 704 -1.21 -23.02 11.69
C PRO A 704 -2.69 -22.72 11.53
N ARG A 705 -3.03 -21.84 10.59
CA ARG A 705 -4.40 -21.40 10.34
C ARG A 705 -5.36 -22.56 10.42
N TRP A 706 -6.50 -22.36 11.11
CA TRP A 706 -7.58 -23.35 11.16
C TRP A 706 -7.91 -23.86 9.76
N SER A 707 -7.81 -25.15 9.59
CA SER A 707 -8.16 -25.84 8.35
C SER A 707 -8.92 -27.11 8.65
N ILE A 708 -9.83 -27.49 7.75
CA ILE A 708 -10.63 -28.70 7.95
C ILE A 708 -9.73 -29.95 8.04
N ILE A 709 -8.69 -30.01 7.22
CA ILE A 709 -7.79 -31.18 7.16
C ILE A 709 -7.01 -31.38 8.45
N ARG A 710 -6.60 -30.30 9.15
CA ARG A 710 -5.82 -30.36 10.38
C ARG A 710 -6.72 -30.36 11.62
N ASP A 711 -7.64 -29.38 11.73
CA ASP A 711 -8.33 -29.12 13.00
C ASP A 711 -9.59 -29.95 13.17
N VAL A 712 -10.20 -30.41 12.06
CA VAL A 712 -11.41 -31.26 12.07
C VAL A 712 -11.06 -32.72 11.82
N LEU A 713 -10.35 -33.00 10.73
CA LEU A 713 -10.03 -34.37 10.30
C LEU A 713 -8.76 -34.93 10.93
N LYS A 714 -7.87 -34.06 11.45
CA LYS A 714 -6.58 -34.42 12.05
C LYS A 714 -5.71 -35.32 11.13
N TRP A 715 -5.75 -35.07 9.82
CA TRP A 715 -4.97 -35.82 8.82
C TRP A 715 -3.57 -35.26 8.61
N VAL A 716 -3.30 -34.03 9.07
CA VAL A 716 -2.00 -33.35 9.01
C VAL A 716 -1.81 -32.68 10.36
N GLU A 717 -0.58 -32.69 10.92
CA GLU A 717 -0.19 -32.02 12.17
C GLU A 717 -0.01 -30.51 12.01
#